data_00b81f52f241c27c2b411fab23a2b7f0
#
_entry.id   00b81f52f241c27c2b411fab23a2b7f0
#
_cell.length_a   1.000
_cell.length_b   1.000
_cell.length_c   1.000
_cell.angle_alpha   90.00
_cell.angle_beta   90.00
_cell.angle_gamma   90.00
#
_symmetry.space_group_name_H-M   'P 1'
#
loop_
_entity.id
_entity.type
_entity.pdbx_description
1 polymer ?
#
loop_
_entity_poly.entity_id
_entity_poly.type
_entity_poly.pdbx_seq_one_letter_code
_entity_poly.pdbx_strand_id
1 'polypeptide(L)'
;MHWATLVLVLGAVASHLADGGYIFTAPKILRSETDALFRLTLTDVKEDGKVTVRLLKYNNDSIVLAEQEYDIKNGESAFLPFRVPEHLDSQAKIEVNGTFGSYIFGDRKEIDFQKSKNTILVQSDKALYKPGQKVQFRVLPINNELKPVTDVKATIYVTSPSDVRIAQWNDVSFEKGIVQRDFQLTEEPELGLWQIVVELPTQTVRQHFEVNEYVLPKFEVTIKPPSYVLADAKEITWKICAHYTFGQPVDGTLTVNVTYERYSWEKDDYPKINHTGPINGCYDMTVNTTLLRFNENYEIYKRISFVAQVNETGTGVTMNKTNFISRSFNPLELNFLEGEHGKNYFKPTMPFYGRLLVKKPDGVPVGGELVQLCLLSQSEEIKPRWWRTDRRLSCKNYTSDESGIIKFTIPPLKASVVTISVEAVAMNYETVKYDTYGVKINQPKSTLYLQAWYSASNNFIQVEPSKGPIPCAGKYSVRLRYTGEPDTQKQFHFQVMARGKILKDKVEDVAFKPDEAVPVDASFLVEEDLNETLPSNMAEGSVSTGSFEFELEPDFSYVPRVKVLAFYIRPDGEVIADAEQFEVEKCLQNNVTMRFGSDTVQPATSAAIHVNGSPRSYCGVGVVDKSVHLLKQDNQLTKDKVYDILKRLDITRYTWPKQASYDYCRKQLAKNPQQYKRNIWNGPRSSNVEYVDSITAFDESGVVVMSDLTLETRPCRKNIYDRPPYALAAPAIPAPRPLAFAAGPPPPPSAAGFSNRVVGGLPGVPVALDSVAQSSPSANIPAKSAVEVRTYFPETWLWELKELDEHGELSFKEKIPHTITEWVGSTVCINSEDGIGVSDPAKIKAFQPFFASFNLPYSVV
;
A
#
# COMPACT_ATOMS: atom_id res chain seq x y z
N MET A 1 -0.65 -59.72 -47.60
CA MET A 1 -0.32 -59.75 -46.18
C MET A 1 0.41 -58.52 -45.71
N HIS A 2 0.10 -57.29 -46.22
CA HIS A 2 0.75 -56.06 -45.78
C HIS A 2 -0.19 -54.88 -45.42
N TRP A 3 -1.51 -55.20 -45.32
CA TRP A 3 -2.50 -54.18 -44.94
C TRP A 3 -3.05 -54.35 -43.52
N ALA A 4 -2.78 -55.48 -42.89
CA ALA A 4 -3.25 -55.72 -41.51
C ALA A 4 -2.32 -55.18 -40.40
N THR A 5 -1.06 -54.89 -40.74
CA THR A 5 -0.06 -54.35 -39.79
C THR A 5 -0.04 -52.85 -39.69
N LEU A 6 -0.66 -52.12 -40.65
CA LEU A 6 -0.67 -50.65 -40.60
C LEU A 6 -1.85 -50.10 -39.78
N VAL A 7 -2.92 -50.92 -39.62
CA VAL A 7 -4.08 -50.51 -38.83
C VAL A 7 -3.88 -50.73 -37.31
N LEU A 8 -2.95 -51.65 -36.95
CA LEU A 8 -2.63 -51.89 -35.53
C LEU A 8 -1.63 -50.93 -34.94
N VAL A 9 -0.89 -50.19 -35.77
CA VAL A 9 0.06 -49.15 -35.26
C VAL A 9 -0.58 -47.77 -35.16
N LEU A 10 -1.68 -47.52 -35.89
CA LEU A 10 -2.46 -46.28 -35.76
C LEU A 10 -3.49 -46.37 -34.63
N GLY A 11 -3.81 -47.57 -34.11
CA GLY A 11 -4.69 -47.78 -32.97
C GLY A 11 -4.01 -47.68 -31.59
N ALA A 12 -2.66 -47.63 -31.56
CA ALA A 12 -1.91 -47.61 -30.29
C ALA A 12 -1.40 -46.20 -29.88
N VAL A 13 -1.78 -45.17 -30.61
CA VAL A 13 -1.43 -43.77 -30.25
C VAL A 13 -2.62 -42.99 -29.69
N ALA A 14 -3.80 -43.61 -29.64
CA ALA A 14 -5.06 -42.98 -29.21
C ALA A 14 -5.61 -43.51 -27.85
N SER A 15 -4.74 -43.85 -26.89
CA SER A 15 -5.23 -44.25 -25.58
C SER A 15 -4.20 -43.98 -24.46
N HIS A 16 -3.94 -42.73 -24.24
CA HIS A 16 -3.57 -42.21 -22.92
C HIS A 16 -4.38 -40.93 -22.65
N LEU A 17 -5.69 -41.06 -22.74
CA LEU A 17 -6.59 -40.21 -21.96
C LEU A 17 -6.49 -40.77 -20.54
N ALA A 18 -5.89 -40.01 -19.64
CA ALA A 18 -5.84 -40.31 -18.24
C ALA A 18 -7.29 -40.44 -17.72
N ASP A 19 -7.57 -41.52 -16.98
CA ASP A 19 -8.88 -41.76 -16.30
C ASP A 19 -9.08 -40.73 -15.15
N GLY A 20 -9.01 -39.43 -15.43
CA GLY A 20 -9.22 -38.36 -14.45
C GLY A 20 -8.04 -37.36 -14.40
N GLY A 21 -8.29 -36.23 -13.78
CA GLY A 21 -7.28 -35.19 -13.49
C GLY A 21 -7.65 -34.41 -12.25
N TYR A 22 -6.66 -33.77 -11.61
CA TYR A 22 -6.91 -32.93 -10.44
C TYR A 22 -6.16 -31.57 -10.50
N ILE A 23 -6.74 -30.57 -9.86
CA ILE A 23 -6.09 -29.32 -9.49
C ILE A 23 -6.34 -29.09 -8.00
N PHE A 24 -5.28 -29.06 -7.20
CA PHE A 24 -5.34 -28.68 -5.78
C PHE A 24 -4.72 -27.31 -5.60
N THR A 25 -5.45 -26.38 -4.95
CA THR A 25 -4.95 -25.04 -4.64
C THR A 25 -5.00 -24.78 -3.14
N ALA A 26 -3.94 -24.16 -2.63
CA ALA A 26 -3.82 -23.70 -1.24
C ALA A 26 -3.24 -22.28 -1.22
N PRO A 27 -3.55 -21.43 -0.22
CA PRO A 27 -2.90 -20.14 -0.06
C PRO A 27 -1.37 -20.29 0.02
N LYS A 28 -0.60 -19.41 -0.62
CA LYS A 28 0.88 -19.43 -0.58
C LYS A 28 1.46 -19.28 0.81
N ILE A 29 0.73 -18.61 1.70
CA ILE A 29 1.15 -18.36 3.08
C ILE A 29 0.09 -18.93 4.01
N LEU A 30 0.44 -19.93 4.79
CA LEU A 30 -0.39 -20.42 5.88
C LEU A 30 -0.08 -19.65 7.17
N ARG A 31 -1.14 -19.29 7.90
CA ARG A 31 -0.98 -18.63 9.20
C ARG A 31 -1.29 -19.61 10.32
N SER A 32 -0.38 -19.67 11.32
CA SER A 32 -0.57 -20.56 12.48
C SER A 32 -1.86 -20.23 13.22
N GLU A 33 -2.48 -21.26 13.80
CA GLU A 33 -3.69 -21.18 14.62
C GLU A 33 -4.91 -20.58 13.90
N THR A 34 -4.93 -20.62 12.55
CA THR A 34 -6.07 -20.17 11.76
C THR A 34 -6.65 -21.33 10.95
N ASP A 35 -7.92 -21.17 10.56
CA ASP A 35 -8.54 -22.07 9.60
C ASP A 35 -8.19 -21.60 8.18
N ALA A 36 -7.61 -22.49 7.39
CA ALA A 36 -7.34 -22.29 5.98
C ALA A 36 -8.35 -23.06 5.15
N LEU A 37 -8.69 -22.54 4.00
CA LEU A 37 -9.55 -23.21 3.03
C LEU A 37 -8.71 -23.60 1.82
N PHE A 38 -8.66 -24.88 1.50
CA PHE A 38 -8.05 -25.40 0.28
C PHE A 38 -9.13 -25.75 -0.73
N ARG A 39 -8.78 -25.84 -1.98
CA ARG A 39 -9.70 -26.23 -3.04
C ARG A 39 -9.15 -27.39 -3.83
N LEU A 40 -9.95 -28.43 -3.98
CA LEU A 40 -9.71 -29.53 -4.89
C LEU A 40 -10.70 -29.44 -6.05
N THR A 41 -10.20 -29.40 -7.27
CA THR A 41 -10.98 -29.52 -8.51
C THR A 41 -10.64 -30.83 -9.16
N LEU A 42 -11.65 -31.65 -9.46
CA LEU A 42 -11.50 -32.92 -10.13
C LEU A 42 -12.16 -32.84 -11.52
N THR A 43 -11.57 -33.50 -12.49
CA THR A 43 -12.13 -33.62 -13.84
C THR A 43 -12.11 -35.10 -14.27
N ASP A 44 -13.19 -35.54 -14.91
CA ASP A 44 -13.38 -36.90 -15.42
C ASP A 44 -13.31 -38.03 -14.36
N VAL A 45 -13.39 -37.69 -13.07
CA VAL A 45 -13.44 -38.63 -11.94
C VAL A 45 -14.92 -38.85 -11.58
N LYS A 46 -15.39 -40.10 -11.59
CA LYS A 46 -16.81 -40.43 -11.32
C LYS A 46 -17.01 -41.30 -10.11
N GLU A 47 -15.95 -41.74 -9.46
CA GLU A 47 -16.01 -42.63 -8.29
C GLU A 47 -15.85 -41.83 -6.99
N ASP A 48 -16.39 -42.38 -5.94
CA ASP A 48 -16.16 -41.91 -4.58
C ASP A 48 -14.67 -42.12 -4.21
N GLY A 49 -14.12 -41.25 -3.42
CA GLY A 49 -12.72 -41.34 -3.05
C GLY A 49 -12.38 -40.62 -1.76
N LYS A 50 -11.13 -40.76 -1.38
CA LYS A 50 -10.56 -40.12 -0.18
C LYS A 50 -9.40 -39.27 -0.56
N VAL A 51 -9.31 -38.10 0.08
CA VAL A 51 -8.22 -37.18 -0.06
C VAL A 51 -7.59 -36.87 1.29
N THR A 52 -6.31 -37.10 1.41
CA THR A 52 -5.54 -36.81 2.61
C THR A 52 -4.64 -35.59 2.34
N VAL A 53 -4.75 -34.58 3.19
CA VAL A 53 -3.87 -33.40 3.18
C VAL A 53 -3.00 -33.41 4.42
N ARG A 54 -1.70 -33.30 4.23
CA ARG A 54 -0.69 -33.26 5.30
C ARG A 54 0.11 -31.97 5.25
N LEU A 55 0.37 -31.43 6.41
CA LEU A 55 1.38 -30.39 6.58
C LEU A 55 2.62 -31.01 7.24
N LEU A 56 3.74 -30.95 6.57
CA LEU A 56 4.99 -31.60 6.97
C LEU A 56 6.04 -30.54 7.38
N LYS A 57 6.93 -30.91 8.28
CA LYS A 57 8.04 -30.04 8.66
C LYS A 57 9.00 -29.87 7.49
N TYR A 58 9.45 -28.62 7.21
CA TYR A 58 10.23 -28.25 6.03
C TYR A 58 11.47 -29.11 5.81
N ASN A 59 12.29 -29.29 6.86
CA ASN A 59 13.56 -30.01 6.80
C ASN A 59 13.47 -31.52 7.14
N ASN A 60 12.29 -32.05 7.48
CA ASN A 60 12.11 -33.44 7.85
C ASN A 60 10.69 -33.93 7.53
N ASP A 61 10.57 -34.57 6.39
CA ASP A 61 9.28 -35.06 5.85
C ASP A 61 8.65 -36.17 6.70
N SER A 62 9.39 -36.77 7.65
CA SER A 62 8.85 -37.76 8.56
C SER A 62 8.05 -37.13 9.72
N ILE A 63 8.12 -35.83 9.91
CA ILE A 63 7.39 -35.12 10.96
C ILE A 63 6.11 -34.50 10.34
N VAL A 64 4.98 -35.08 10.66
CA VAL A 64 3.65 -34.56 10.29
C VAL A 64 3.25 -33.53 11.36
N LEU A 65 3.00 -32.31 10.92
CA LEU A 65 2.54 -31.21 11.78
C LEU A 65 1.03 -31.24 11.95
N ALA A 66 0.33 -31.53 10.87
CA ALA A 66 -1.12 -31.74 10.86
C ALA A 66 -1.50 -32.64 9.68
N GLU A 67 -2.58 -33.43 9.86
CA GLU A 67 -3.16 -34.31 8.83
C GLU A 67 -4.66 -34.23 8.90
N GLN A 68 -5.32 -34.20 7.73
CA GLN A 68 -6.76 -34.28 7.64
C GLN A 68 -7.18 -35.09 6.42
N GLU A 69 -8.17 -35.98 6.61
CA GLU A 69 -8.76 -36.82 5.57
C GLU A 69 -10.17 -36.32 5.23
N TYR A 70 -10.52 -36.39 3.95
CA TYR A 70 -11.82 -35.97 3.42
C TYR A 70 -12.39 -37.04 2.51
N ASP A 71 -13.67 -37.35 2.72
CA ASP A 71 -14.44 -38.22 1.83
C ASP A 71 -15.08 -37.37 0.73
N ILE A 72 -14.74 -37.63 -0.52
CA ILE A 72 -15.25 -36.95 -1.71
C ILE A 72 -16.18 -37.88 -2.47
N LYS A 73 -17.41 -37.45 -2.71
CA LYS A 73 -18.43 -38.25 -3.43
C LYS A 73 -18.43 -37.92 -4.90
N ASN A 74 -18.64 -38.96 -5.75
CA ASN A 74 -18.81 -38.82 -7.21
C ASN A 74 -17.71 -37.99 -7.92
N GLY A 75 -16.53 -37.93 -7.39
CA GLY A 75 -15.46 -37.08 -7.96
C GLY A 75 -15.80 -35.60 -8.01
N GLU A 76 -16.71 -35.09 -7.17
CA GLU A 76 -17.07 -33.68 -7.13
C GLU A 76 -15.93 -32.81 -6.59
N SER A 77 -15.76 -31.62 -7.19
CA SER A 77 -14.81 -30.62 -6.70
C SER A 77 -15.24 -30.11 -5.32
N ALA A 78 -14.31 -30.02 -4.37
CA ALA A 78 -14.64 -29.77 -2.95
C ALA A 78 -13.72 -28.68 -2.33
N PHE A 79 -14.29 -27.97 -1.35
CA PHE A 79 -13.49 -27.24 -0.38
C PHE A 79 -13.01 -28.17 0.72
N LEU A 80 -11.75 -27.98 1.11
CA LEU A 80 -11.10 -28.77 2.14
C LEU A 80 -10.68 -27.83 3.29
N PRO A 81 -11.54 -27.63 4.33
CA PRO A 81 -11.19 -26.80 5.48
C PRO A 81 -10.08 -27.47 6.28
N PHE A 82 -9.01 -26.74 6.55
CA PHE A 82 -7.82 -27.27 7.20
C PHE A 82 -7.42 -26.37 8.38
N ARG A 83 -7.34 -26.98 9.58
CA ARG A 83 -6.84 -26.27 10.77
C ARG A 83 -5.33 -26.23 10.75
N VAL A 84 -4.76 -25.04 10.64
CA VAL A 84 -3.30 -24.82 10.63
C VAL A 84 -2.78 -24.85 12.06
N PRO A 85 -1.83 -25.74 12.42
CA PRO A 85 -1.31 -25.84 13.78
C PRO A 85 -0.38 -24.68 14.13
N GLU A 86 -0.04 -24.56 15.40
CA GLU A 86 1.09 -23.71 15.82
C GLU A 86 2.40 -24.27 15.24
N HIS A 87 3.18 -23.41 14.63
CA HIS A 87 4.47 -23.77 14.06
C HIS A 87 5.46 -22.62 14.17
N LEU A 88 6.73 -22.93 14.44
CA LEU A 88 7.78 -21.95 14.69
C LEU A 88 8.63 -21.64 13.46
N ASP A 89 8.73 -22.59 12.51
CA ASP A 89 9.53 -22.40 11.30
C ASP A 89 8.78 -21.48 10.31
N SER A 90 9.51 -20.78 9.46
CA SER A 90 8.96 -19.88 8.45
C SER A 90 8.48 -20.60 7.18
N GLN A 91 8.72 -21.91 7.07
CA GLN A 91 8.37 -22.75 5.93
C GLN A 91 7.88 -24.12 6.38
N ALA A 92 7.01 -24.71 5.57
CA ALA A 92 6.53 -26.07 5.70
C ALA A 92 6.38 -26.70 4.31
N LYS A 93 6.01 -27.97 4.25
CA LYS A 93 5.59 -28.63 3.02
C LYS A 93 4.15 -29.06 3.13
N ILE A 94 3.35 -28.78 2.13
CA ILE A 94 2.01 -29.32 1.99
C ILE A 94 2.03 -30.53 1.05
N GLU A 95 1.42 -31.62 1.45
CA GLU A 95 1.27 -32.84 0.70
C GLU A 95 -0.20 -33.14 0.53
N VAL A 96 -0.61 -33.50 -0.68
CA VAL A 96 -1.95 -33.97 -1.00
C VAL A 96 -1.87 -35.34 -1.64
N ASN A 97 -2.68 -36.30 -1.16
CA ASN A 97 -2.82 -37.63 -1.73
C ASN A 97 -4.31 -37.93 -1.90
N GLY A 98 -4.69 -38.41 -3.08
CA GLY A 98 -6.08 -38.80 -3.37
C GLY A 98 -6.16 -40.18 -3.98
N THR A 99 -7.25 -40.90 -3.65
CA THR A 99 -7.56 -42.25 -4.15
C THR A 99 -9.03 -42.29 -4.52
N PHE A 100 -9.32 -42.52 -5.80
CA PHE A 100 -10.66 -42.61 -6.39
C PHE A 100 -10.70 -43.85 -7.29
N GLY A 101 -11.07 -45.00 -6.74
CA GLY A 101 -11.01 -46.24 -7.45
C GLY A 101 -9.61 -46.54 -8.01
N SER A 102 -9.49 -46.57 -9.33
CA SER A 102 -8.23 -46.80 -10.02
C SER A 102 -7.38 -45.50 -10.17
N TYR A 103 -7.99 -44.33 -10.01
CA TYR A 103 -7.29 -43.05 -10.12
C TYR A 103 -6.63 -42.66 -8.79
N ILE A 104 -5.33 -42.57 -8.79
CA ILE A 104 -4.53 -42.25 -7.60
C ILE A 104 -3.58 -41.09 -7.97
N PHE A 105 -3.55 -40.06 -7.14
CA PHE A 105 -2.62 -38.96 -7.27
C PHE A 105 -1.93 -38.63 -5.95
N GLY A 106 -0.79 -37.98 -6.05
CA GLY A 106 -0.06 -37.45 -4.90
C GLY A 106 1.00 -36.44 -5.34
N ASP A 107 1.06 -35.30 -4.67
CA ASP A 107 2.07 -34.27 -4.91
C ASP A 107 2.42 -33.55 -3.62
N ARG A 108 3.56 -32.85 -3.62
CA ARG A 108 4.10 -32.14 -2.49
C ARG A 108 4.77 -30.85 -2.92
N LYS A 109 4.44 -29.74 -2.24
CA LYS A 109 5.07 -28.44 -2.49
C LYS A 109 5.45 -27.73 -1.20
N GLU A 110 6.46 -26.87 -1.32
CA GLU A 110 6.86 -25.95 -0.26
C GLU A 110 5.84 -24.83 -0.13
N ILE A 111 5.59 -24.41 1.11
CA ILE A 111 4.64 -23.37 1.46
C ILE A 111 5.25 -22.47 2.53
N ASP A 112 5.05 -21.17 2.40
CA ASP A 112 5.48 -20.23 3.42
C ASP A 112 4.56 -20.29 4.64
N PHE A 113 5.17 -20.15 5.81
CA PHE A 113 4.46 -20.21 7.08
C PHE A 113 4.66 -18.92 7.86
N GLN A 114 3.60 -18.35 8.37
CA GLN A 114 3.64 -17.11 9.12
C GLN A 114 2.93 -17.29 10.46
N LYS A 115 3.59 -16.93 11.56
CA LYS A 115 2.92 -16.90 12.86
C LYS A 115 1.79 -15.87 12.81
N SER A 116 0.60 -16.29 13.18
CA SER A 116 -0.52 -15.37 13.38
C SER A 116 -0.18 -14.46 14.57
N LYS A 117 -0.23 -13.16 14.36
CA LYS A 117 0.00 -12.15 15.39
C LYS A 117 -1.19 -11.22 15.45
N ASN A 118 -1.71 -11.07 16.65
CA ASN A 118 -2.69 -10.01 16.90
C ASN A 118 -2.04 -8.64 16.72
N THR A 119 -2.76 -7.69 16.20
CA THR A 119 -2.30 -6.31 16.12
C THR A 119 -2.70 -5.60 17.41
N ILE A 120 -1.73 -5.03 18.13
CA ILE A 120 -2.01 -4.23 19.31
C ILE A 120 -1.93 -2.76 18.89
N LEU A 121 -3.04 -2.07 18.94
CA LEU A 121 -3.11 -0.63 18.73
C LEU A 121 -2.97 0.08 20.07
N VAL A 122 -2.05 1.02 20.14
CA VAL A 122 -1.88 1.90 21.30
C VAL A 122 -2.09 3.34 20.86
N GLN A 123 -3.02 4.02 21.48
CA GLN A 123 -3.36 5.42 21.19
C GLN A 123 -3.23 6.23 22.47
N SER A 124 -2.42 7.31 22.46
CA SER A 124 -2.40 8.30 23.52
C SER A 124 -3.27 9.51 23.15
N ASP A 125 -3.71 10.28 24.12
CA ASP A 125 -4.47 11.51 23.87
C ASP A 125 -3.61 12.56 23.14
N LYS A 126 -2.30 12.60 23.42
CA LYS A 126 -1.32 13.48 22.76
C LYS A 126 -0.05 12.72 22.40
N ALA A 127 0.73 13.27 21.48
CA ALA A 127 2.05 12.76 21.13
C ALA A 127 3.18 13.47 21.88
N LEU A 128 2.89 14.62 22.48
CA LEU A 128 3.83 15.49 23.22
C LEU A 128 3.18 15.98 24.51
N TYR A 129 3.90 15.88 25.61
CA TYR A 129 3.45 16.29 26.94
C TYR A 129 4.43 17.24 27.61
N LYS A 130 3.92 18.12 28.49
CA LYS A 130 4.73 18.91 29.39
C LYS A 130 4.99 18.16 30.71
N PRO A 131 6.04 18.52 31.43
CA PRO A 131 6.16 18.18 32.86
C PRO A 131 4.86 18.46 33.64
N GLY A 132 4.56 17.62 34.61
CA GLY A 132 3.35 17.76 35.40
C GLY A 132 2.03 17.41 34.72
N GLN A 133 2.00 17.04 33.46
CA GLN A 133 0.77 16.66 32.75
C GLN A 133 0.39 15.19 32.97
N LYS A 134 -0.88 14.91 32.81
CA LYS A 134 -1.45 13.56 32.84
C LYS A 134 -1.38 12.95 31.47
N VAL A 135 -0.74 11.79 31.33
CA VAL A 135 -0.68 10.98 30.10
C VAL A 135 -1.83 10.00 30.12
N GLN A 136 -2.66 10.04 29.09
CA GLN A 136 -3.81 9.16 28.93
C GLN A 136 -3.63 8.31 27.67
N PHE A 137 -3.92 7.02 27.74
CA PHE A 137 -3.78 6.15 26.57
C PHE A 137 -4.77 4.99 26.58
N ARG A 138 -4.99 4.42 25.40
CA ARG A 138 -5.85 3.27 25.16
C ARG A 138 -5.06 2.17 24.47
N VAL A 139 -5.43 0.94 24.78
CA VAL A 139 -4.86 -0.28 24.15
C VAL A 139 -6.00 -1.12 23.62
N LEU A 140 -5.87 -1.51 22.33
CA LEU A 140 -6.85 -2.30 21.59
C LEU A 140 -6.13 -3.46 20.91
N PRO A 141 -6.18 -4.68 21.46
CA PRO A 141 -5.76 -5.86 20.75
C PRO A 141 -6.83 -6.31 19.74
N ILE A 142 -6.46 -6.45 18.48
CA ILE A 142 -7.34 -6.90 17.41
C ILE A 142 -6.70 -8.05 16.64
N ASN A 143 -7.53 -8.94 16.11
CA ASN A 143 -7.11 -10.04 15.26
C ASN A 143 -6.99 -9.62 13.78
N ASN A 144 -6.66 -10.57 12.90
CA ASN A 144 -6.51 -10.34 11.47
C ASN A 144 -7.84 -10.00 10.76
N GLU A 145 -8.99 -10.17 11.42
CA GLU A 145 -10.30 -9.77 10.92
C GLU A 145 -10.75 -8.43 11.49
N LEU A 146 -9.83 -7.73 12.17
CA LEU A 146 -10.05 -6.46 12.88
C LEU A 146 -11.03 -6.58 14.07
N LYS A 147 -11.36 -7.79 14.52
CA LYS A 147 -12.20 -8.04 15.69
C LYS A 147 -11.39 -7.97 16.99
N PRO A 148 -12.02 -7.60 18.13
CA PRO A 148 -11.33 -7.55 19.40
C PRO A 148 -10.82 -8.92 19.84
N VAL A 149 -9.67 -8.93 20.50
CA VAL A 149 -9.12 -10.10 21.19
C VAL A 149 -9.34 -9.90 22.68
N THR A 150 -10.25 -10.64 23.29
CA THR A 150 -10.72 -10.45 24.67
C THR A 150 -10.15 -11.46 25.66
N ASP A 151 -9.69 -12.60 25.19
CA ASP A 151 -9.21 -13.75 25.96
C ASP A 151 -7.71 -13.68 26.34
N VAL A 152 -7.10 -12.50 26.18
CA VAL A 152 -5.69 -12.28 26.48
C VAL A 152 -5.53 -11.34 27.67
N LYS A 153 -4.46 -11.56 28.44
CA LYS A 153 -4.00 -10.65 29.50
C LYS A 153 -2.68 -10.03 29.12
N ALA A 154 -2.51 -8.77 29.45
CA ALA A 154 -1.29 -8.02 29.17
C ALA A 154 -0.66 -7.46 30.44
N THR A 155 0.66 -7.33 30.43
CA THR A 155 1.38 -6.39 31.29
C THR A 155 1.61 -5.10 30.52
N ILE A 156 1.11 -4.00 31.05
CA ILE A 156 1.31 -2.67 30.45
C ILE A 156 2.21 -1.88 31.37
N TYR A 157 3.24 -1.24 30.82
CA TYR A 157 4.08 -0.34 31.61
C TYR A 157 4.60 0.82 30.79
N VAL A 158 5.09 1.84 31.49
CA VAL A 158 5.65 3.05 30.88
C VAL A 158 7.09 3.19 31.31
N THR A 159 7.98 3.46 30.33
CA THR A 159 9.41 3.72 30.60
C THR A 159 9.81 5.13 30.22
N SER A 160 10.75 5.68 31.01
CA SER A 160 11.43 6.95 30.72
C SER A 160 12.44 6.79 29.57
N PRO A 161 13.05 7.89 29.07
CA PRO A 161 14.15 7.84 28.09
C PRO A 161 15.36 7.01 28.53
N SER A 162 15.63 6.94 29.82
CA SER A 162 16.67 6.09 30.43
C SER A 162 16.24 4.64 30.68
N ASP A 163 15.09 4.21 30.12
CA ASP A 163 14.52 2.86 30.25
C ASP A 163 14.09 2.47 31.67
N VAL A 164 13.87 3.45 32.54
CA VAL A 164 13.33 3.23 33.90
C VAL A 164 11.83 3.06 33.83
N ARG A 165 11.30 2.00 34.45
CA ARG A 165 9.88 1.73 34.55
C ARG A 165 9.23 2.64 35.59
N ILE A 166 8.32 3.53 35.16
CA ILE A 166 7.69 4.55 35.99
C ILE A 166 6.28 4.14 36.45
N ALA A 167 5.52 3.47 35.59
CA ALA A 167 4.18 2.97 35.91
C ALA A 167 4.00 1.57 35.33
N GLN A 168 3.23 0.71 36.01
CA GLN A 168 2.97 -0.65 35.58
C GLN A 168 1.58 -1.13 36.02
N TRP A 169 0.89 -1.85 35.12
CA TRP A 169 -0.36 -2.56 35.34
C TRP A 169 -0.19 -4.01 34.91
N ASN A 170 -0.42 -4.94 35.82
CA ASN A 170 -0.32 -6.37 35.60
C ASN A 170 -1.69 -6.97 35.31
N ASP A 171 -1.74 -8.09 34.62
CA ASP A 171 -2.95 -8.88 34.37
C ASP A 171 -4.12 -8.08 33.80
N VAL A 172 -3.83 -7.10 32.94
CA VAL A 172 -4.86 -6.27 32.30
C VAL A 172 -5.68 -7.09 31.35
N SER A 173 -7.01 -7.23 31.59
CA SER A 173 -7.96 -7.91 30.71
C SER A 173 -8.60 -6.93 29.73
N PHE A 174 -9.02 -7.43 28.57
CA PHE A 174 -9.65 -6.68 27.48
C PHE A 174 -11.11 -7.10 27.26
N GLU A 175 -11.88 -7.26 28.34
CA GLU A 175 -13.26 -7.81 28.29
C GLU A 175 -14.16 -7.12 27.25
N LYS A 176 -14.02 -5.81 27.05
CA LYS A 176 -14.74 -5.03 26.03
C LYS A 176 -13.88 -4.71 24.82
N GLY A 177 -12.74 -5.37 24.62
CA GLY A 177 -11.83 -5.18 23.47
C GLY A 177 -10.99 -3.91 23.53
N ILE A 178 -11.20 -3.00 24.47
CA ILE A 178 -10.42 -1.77 24.66
C ILE A 178 -10.24 -1.51 26.15
N VAL A 179 -9.04 -1.09 26.50
CA VAL A 179 -8.73 -0.66 27.86
C VAL A 179 -8.09 0.73 27.84
N GLN A 180 -8.45 1.55 28.83
CA GLN A 180 -7.88 2.88 29.02
C GLN A 180 -7.09 2.91 30.33
N ARG A 181 -5.91 3.56 30.30
CA ARG A 181 -5.07 3.82 31.46
C ARG A 181 -4.52 5.24 31.41
N ASP A 182 -4.11 5.72 32.55
CA ASP A 182 -3.47 7.02 32.68
C ASP A 182 -2.41 6.99 33.79
N PHE A 183 -1.50 7.92 33.74
CA PHE A 183 -0.53 8.17 34.78
C PHE A 183 -0.12 9.65 34.79
N GLN A 184 0.31 10.14 35.96
CA GLN A 184 0.70 11.51 36.16
C GLN A 184 2.21 11.66 36.03
N LEU A 185 2.68 12.53 35.11
CA LEU A 185 4.07 12.95 35.08
C LEU A 185 4.39 13.80 36.33
N THR A 186 5.61 13.67 36.82
CA THR A 186 6.15 14.54 37.87
C THR A 186 6.35 15.95 37.35
N GLU A 187 6.56 16.93 38.24
CA GLU A 187 6.85 18.30 37.81
C GLU A 187 8.20 18.42 37.07
N GLU A 188 9.15 17.56 37.42
CA GLU A 188 10.48 17.48 36.78
C GLU A 188 10.76 16.05 36.26
N PRO A 189 10.11 15.61 35.18
CA PRO A 189 10.37 14.33 34.58
C PRO A 189 11.61 14.40 33.68
N GLU A 190 12.19 13.25 33.38
CA GLU A 190 13.23 13.15 32.35
C GLU A 190 12.65 13.60 31.01
N LEU A 191 13.26 14.60 30.36
CA LEU A 191 12.83 15.06 29.02
C LEU A 191 13.31 14.12 27.93
N GLY A 192 12.50 13.92 26.92
CA GLY A 192 12.83 13.09 25.75
C GLY A 192 11.74 12.09 25.37
N LEU A 193 12.16 10.99 24.75
CA LEU A 193 11.25 10.00 24.17
C LEU A 193 10.92 8.89 25.16
N TRP A 194 9.68 8.90 25.65
CA TRP A 194 9.11 7.90 26.55
C TRP A 194 8.41 6.80 25.76
N GLN A 195 8.17 5.64 26.37
CA GLN A 195 7.53 4.50 25.75
C GLN A 195 6.39 3.95 26.61
N ILE A 196 5.26 3.70 25.98
CA ILE A 196 4.21 2.82 26.50
C ILE A 196 4.48 1.44 25.93
N VAL A 197 4.71 0.46 26.78
CA VAL A 197 5.03 -0.92 26.40
C VAL A 197 3.87 -1.81 26.80
N VAL A 198 3.40 -2.61 25.85
CA VAL A 198 2.35 -3.61 26.04
C VAL A 198 2.94 -4.99 25.77
N GLU A 199 3.04 -5.80 26.80
CA GLU A 199 3.54 -7.17 26.73
C GLU A 199 2.39 -8.15 26.81
N LEU A 200 2.22 -8.94 25.77
CA LEU A 200 1.38 -10.14 25.70
C LEU A 200 2.29 -11.37 25.72
N PRO A 201 1.79 -12.56 26.09
CA PRO A 201 2.59 -13.79 26.09
C PRO A 201 3.33 -14.06 24.77
N THR A 202 2.76 -13.63 23.65
CA THR A 202 3.25 -13.92 22.31
C THR A 202 4.01 -12.76 21.64
N GLN A 203 3.88 -11.53 22.16
CA GLN A 203 4.47 -10.34 21.53
C GLN A 203 4.53 -9.13 22.44
N THR A 204 5.46 -8.22 22.14
CA THR A 204 5.61 -6.92 22.81
C THR A 204 5.46 -5.80 21.78
N VAL A 205 4.66 -4.79 22.11
CA VAL A 205 4.47 -3.58 21.29
C VAL A 205 4.89 -2.35 22.08
N ARG A 206 5.57 -1.41 21.42
CA ARG A 206 6.02 -0.15 22.00
C ARG A 206 5.43 1.02 21.21
N GLN A 207 4.81 1.95 21.94
CA GLN A 207 4.32 3.23 21.42
C GLN A 207 5.09 4.36 22.07
N HIS A 208 5.68 5.23 21.26
CA HIS A 208 6.44 6.36 21.77
C HIS A 208 5.56 7.60 21.94
N PHE A 209 5.87 8.39 22.96
CA PHE A 209 5.43 9.76 23.14
C PHE A 209 6.61 10.59 23.65
N GLU A 210 6.55 11.88 23.50
CA GLU A 210 7.63 12.79 23.89
C GLU A 210 7.22 13.61 25.12
N VAL A 211 8.16 13.82 26.03
CA VAL A 211 8.01 14.77 27.16
C VAL A 211 9.03 15.87 26.95
N ASN A 212 8.54 17.10 26.84
CA ASN A 212 9.39 18.27 26.60
C ASN A 212 8.70 19.54 27.08
N GLU A 213 9.51 20.58 27.33
CA GLU A 213 9.00 21.93 27.55
C GLU A 213 8.53 22.53 26.23
N TYR A 214 7.27 22.97 26.15
CA TYR A 214 6.74 23.65 24.97
C TYR A 214 5.70 24.70 25.33
N VAL A 215 5.49 25.63 24.43
CA VAL A 215 4.40 26.60 24.49
C VAL A 215 3.43 26.29 23.34
N LEU A 216 2.14 26.24 23.66
CA LEU A 216 1.12 26.05 22.62
C LEU A 216 1.19 27.20 21.62
N PRO A 217 1.24 26.90 20.32
CA PRO A 217 1.22 27.93 19.30
C PRO A 217 -0.09 28.69 19.33
N LYS A 218 -0.03 30.02 19.43
CA LYS A 218 -1.21 30.88 19.36
C LYS A 218 -1.81 30.94 17.98
N PHE A 219 -0.96 30.80 16.94
CA PHE A 219 -1.35 30.82 15.56
C PHE A 219 -0.50 29.83 14.74
N GLU A 220 -1.03 29.44 13.60
CA GLU A 220 -0.37 28.57 12.64
C GLU A 220 0.17 29.39 11.48
N VAL A 221 1.41 29.12 11.07
CA VAL A 221 1.95 29.56 9.77
C VAL A 221 1.92 28.40 8.81
N THR A 222 1.19 28.55 7.71
CA THR A 222 1.12 27.56 6.63
C THR A 222 1.78 28.11 5.37
N ILE A 223 2.54 27.28 4.69
CA ILE A 223 3.13 27.58 3.39
C ILE A 223 2.51 26.62 2.39
N LYS A 224 1.80 27.17 1.41
CA LYS A 224 1.26 26.41 0.28
C LYS A 224 2.15 26.67 -0.93
N PRO A 225 3.12 25.78 -1.22
CA PRO A 225 3.90 25.88 -2.45
C PRO A 225 3.01 25.52 -3.63
N PRO A 226 3.41 25.83 -4.85
CA PRO A 226 2.85 25.15 -6.02
C PRO A 226 3.12 23.64 -5.88
N SER A 227 2.23 22.82 -6.39
CA SER A 227 2.34 21.36 -6.30
C SER A 227 3.62 20.83 -6.94
N TYR A 228 4.12 21.51 -7.97
CA TYR A 228 5.41 21.26 -8.62
C TYR A 228 5.93 22.54 -9.28
N VAL A 229 7.22 22.55 -9.60
CA VAL A 229 7.87 23.65 -10.35
C VAL A 229 8.63 23.04 -11.51
N LEU A 230 8.34 23.51 -12.73
CA LEU A 230 9.11 23.12 -13.89
C LEU A 230 10.49 23.78 -13.87
N ALA A 231 11.49 23.09 -14.40
CA ALA A 231 12.88 23.60 -14.42
C ALA A 231 13.06 24.86 -15.28
N ASP A 232 12.12 25.16 -16.16
CA ASP A 232 12.06 26.37 -17.00
C ASP A 232 11.15 27.47 -16.45
N ALA A 233 10.53 27.24 -15.29
CA ALA A 233 9.67 28.24 -14.67
C ALA A 233 10.45 29.55 -14.46
N LYS A 234 9.89 30.66 -14.89
CA LYS A 234 10.47 31.99 -14.72
C LYS A 234 10.22 32.56 -13.33
N GLU A 235 9.14 32.14 -12.72
CA GLU A 235 8.67 32.59 -11.41
C GLU A 235 8.09 31.45 -10.62
N ILE A 236 8.19 31.53 -9.29
CA ILE A 236 7.56 30.60 -8.36
C ILE A 236 6.76 31.39 -7.35
N THR A 237 5.49 31.08 -7.18
CA THR A 237 4.62 31.74 -6.22
C THR A 237 4.29 30.79 -5.06
N TRP A 238 4.54 31.24 -3.82
CA TRP A 238 4.11 30.60 -2.59
C TRP A 238 3.01 31.41 -1.93
N LYS A 239 1.99 30.73 -1.45
CA LYS A 239 0.99 31.35 -0.59
C LYS A 239 1.32 31.06 0.87
N ILE A 240 1.60 32.10 1.63
CA ILE A 240 1.90 32.04 3.06
C ILE A 240 0.66 32.54 3.81
N CYS A 241 0.17 31.77 4.76
CA CYS A 241 -0.96 32.22 5.59
C CYS A 241 -0.61 32.06 7.06
N ALA A 242 -1.01 33.03 7.86
CA ALA A 242 -0.94 33.01 9.32
C ALA A 242 -2.34 33.20 9.89
N HIS A 243 -2.83 32.20 10.61
CA HIS A 243 -4.15 32.22 11.25
C HIS A 243 -4.06 31.77 12.69
N TYR A 244 -4.78 32.44 13.58
CA TYR A 244 -4.97 31.94 14.93
C TYR A 244 -5.63 30.55 14.92
N THR A 245 -5.43 29.75 15.96
CA THR A 245 -5.99 28.40 16.08
C THR A 245 -7.51 28.38 15.92
N PHE A 246 -8.18 29.48 16.22
CA PHE A 246 -9.61 29.68 16.03
C PHE A 246 -9.98 30.29 14.66
N GLY A 247 -9.00 30.39 13.71
CA GLY A 247 -9.22 30.69 12.31
C GLY A 247 -9.26 32.17 11.91
N GLN A 248 -9.07 33.13 12.83
CA GLN A 248 -8.94 34.54 12.46
C GLN A 248 -7.56 34.85 11.86
N PRO A 249 -7.46 35.83 10.95
CA PRO A 249 -6.18 36.23 10.36
C PRO A 249 -5.26 36.86 11.42
N VAL A 250 -3.96 36.61 11.29
CA VAL A 250 -2.93 37.25 12.10
C VAL A 250 -2.42 38.49 11.39
N ASP A 251 -2.34 39.59 12.13
CA ASP A 251 -1.67 40.82 11.70
C ASP A 251 -0.23 40.85 12.24
N GLY A 252 0.74 41.08 11.37
CA GLY A 252 2.14 40.97 11.77
C GLY A 252 3.16 41.33 10.66
N THR A 253 4.40 41.02 10.97
CA THR A 253 5.53 41.16 10.05
C THR A 253 5.96 39.77 9.57
N LEU A 254 5.93 39.56 8.25
CA LEU A 254 6.42 38.39 7.57
C LEU A 254 7.86 38.54 7.19
N THR A 255 8.72 37.59 7.56
CA THR A 255 10.09 37.46 7.03
C THR A 255 10.21 36.12 6.32
N VAL A 256 10.67 36.16 5.07
CA VAL A 256 10.85 34.97 4.25
C VAL A 256 12.31 34.86 3.82
N ASN A 257 12.81 33.62 3.89
CA ASN A 257 14.13 33.26 3.36
C ASN A 257 13.95 32.08 2.37
N VAL A 258 14.41 32.29 1.14
CA VAL A 258 14.36 31.27 0.08
C VAL A 258 15.78 30.95 -0.35
N THR A 259 16.15 29.68 -0.30
CA THR A 259 17.47 29.17 -0.68
C THR A 259 17.38 27.71 -1.09
N TYR A 260 18.50 27.11 -1.51
CA TYR A 260 18.56 25.66 -1.70
C TYR A 260 18.75 24.92 -0.39
N GLU A 261 18.21 23.70 -0.31
CA GLU A 261 18.46 22.81 0.81
C GLU A 261 19.95 22.48 0.89
N ARG A 262 20.50 22.60 2.10
CA ARG A 262 21.93 22.43 2.35
C ARG A 262 22.18 21.21 3.22
N TYR A 263 23.13 20.38 2.81
CA TYR A 263 23.67 19.33 3.66
C TYR A 263 24.78 19.89 4.56
N SER A 264 24.93 19.33 5.74
CA SER A 264 25.86 19.82 6.78
C SER A 264 27.33 19.86 6.35
N TRP A 265 27.71 19.07 5.36
CA TRP A 265 29.10 19.03 4.82
C TRP A 265 29.36 19.98 3.66
N GLU A 266 28.34 20.67 3.16
CA GLU A 266 28.47 21.59 2.02
C GLU A 266 28.98 22.94 2.48
N LYS A 267 29.98 23.46 1.77
CA LYS A 267 30.59 24.79 2.03
C LYS A 267 30.13 25.85 1.04
N ASP A 268 29.41 25.45 -0.02
CA ASP A 268 28.99 26.34 -1.09
C ASP A 268 28.00 27.39 -0.60
N ASP A 269 28.18 28.64 -1.09
CA ASP A 269 27.26 29.73 -0.81
C ASP A 269 26.17 29.78 -1.87
N TYR A 270 25.01 29.26 -1.52
CA TYR A 270 23.82 29.21 -2.40
C TYR A 270 23.14 30.57 -2.46
N PRO A 271 22.47 30.90 -3.60
CA PRO A 271 21.65 32.10 -3.70
C PRO A 271 20.61 32.13 -2.56
N LYS A 272 20.48 33.31 -1.94
CA LYS A 272 19.52 33.58 -0.87
C LYS A 272 18.65 34.76 -1.26
N ILE A 273 17.35 34.59 -1.11
CA ILE A 273 16.38 35.65 -1.33
C ILE A 273 15.70 35.91 0.00
N ASN A 274 15.83 37.12 0.51
CA ASN A 274 15.18 37.55 1.73
C ASN A 274 14.09 38.57 1.39
N HIS A 275 12.95 38.42 2.03
CA HIS A 275 11.84 39.37 1.93
C HIS A 275 11.31 39.67 3.33
N THR A 276 11.00 40.93 3.62
CA THR A 276 10.33 41.33 4.85
C THR A 276 9.23 42.32 4.52
N GLY A 277 8.05 42.12 5.02
CA GLY A 277 6.87 42.95 4.77
C GLY A 277 5.72 42.66 5.72
N PRO A 278 4.67 43.49 5.69
CA PRO A 278 3.47 43.26 6.50
C PRO A 278 2.70 42.05 5.98
N ILE A 279 2.02 41.33 6.89
CA ILE A 279 1.05 40.28 6.59
C ILE A 279 -0.21 40.50 7.39
N ASN A 280 -1.37 40.33 6.74
CA ASN A 280 -2.67 40.22 7.39
C ASN A 280 -3.36 38.98 6.84
N GLY A 281 -3.33 37.91 7.61
CA GLY A 281 -3.84 36.59 7.22
C GLY A 281 -2.95 35.91 6.17
N CYS A 282 -3.03 36.27 4.90
CA CYS A 282 -2.29 35.62 3.82
C CYS A 282 -1.49 36.61 2.98
N TYR A 283 -0.37 36.12 2.43
CA TYR A 283 0.51 36.84 1.54
C TYR A 283 0.98 35.90 0.41
N ASP A 284 0.85 36.35 -0.84
CA ASP A 284 1.35 35.62 -2.00
C ASP A 284 2.72 36.20 -2.40
N MET A 285 3.77 35.39 -2.25
CA MET A 285 5.14 35.78 -2.57
C MET A 285 5.56 35.13 -3.88
N THR A 286 5.91 35.99 -4.87
CA THR A 286 6.46 35.54 -6.15
C THR A 286 7.97 35.80 -6.19
N VAL A 287 8.72 34.77 -6.56
CA VAL A 287 10.18 34.78 -6.66
C VAL A 287 10.60 34.55 -8.10
N ASN A 288 11.45 35.42 -8.65
CA ASN A 288 12.04 35.19 -9.96
C ASN A 288 13.14 34.10 -9.86
N THR A 289 13.00 33.06 -10.68
CA THR A 289 13.88 31.88 -10.66
C THR A 289 15.32 32.18 -11.12
N THR A 290 15.56 33.28 -11.87
CA THR A 290 16.91 33.69 -12.24
C THR A 290 17.73 34.08 -11.01
N LEU A 291 17.11 34.65 -9.97
CA LEU A 291 17.75 34.97 -8.70
C LEU A 291 18.20 33.72 -7.94
N LEU A 292 17.55 32.58 -8.21
CA LEU A 292 17.90 31.25 -7.68
C LEU A 292 18.81 30.45 -8.63
N ARG A 293 19.31 31.09 -9.71
CA ARG A 293 20.14 30.43 -10.73
C ARG A 293 19.57 29.12 -11.27
N PHE A 294 18.25 29.11 -11.56
CA PHE A 294 17.54 27.90 -12.04
C PHE A 294 18.18 27.29 -13.28
N ASN A 295 18.82 28.07 -14.10
CA ASN A 295 19.44 27.66 -15.35
C ASN A 295 20.83 27.04 -15.17
N GLU A 296 21.39 27.05 -13.95
CA GLU A 296 22.71 26.48 -13.68
C GLU A 296 22.56 24.98 -13.31
N ASN A 297 23.34 24.15 -13.99
CA ASN A 297 23.24 22.67 -13.90
C ASN A 297 23.56 22.09 -12.51
N TYR A 298 24.41 22.80 -11.78
CA TYR A 298 24.95 22.31 -10.53
C TYR A 298 23.89 22.22 -9.39
N GLU A 299 22.83 23.02 -9.48
CA GLU A 299 21.73 23.04 -8.51
C GLU A 299 20.52 22.15 -8.90
N ILE A 300 20.64 21.38 -9.98
CA ILE A 300 19.55 20.70 -10.65
C ILE A 300 18.77 19.73 -9.73
N TYR A 301 19.47 19.02 -8.85
CA TYR A 301 18.88 17.96 -7.99
C TYR A 301 18.54 18.45 -6.58
N LYS A 302 18.80 19.72 -6.27
CA LYS A 302 18.53 20.27 -4.94
C LYS A 302 17.11 20.75 -4.81
N ARG A 303 16.54 20.53 -3.64
CA ARG A 303 15.26 21.10 -3.26
C ARG A 303 15.44 22.57 -2.90
N ILE A 304 14.44 23.38 -3.21
CA ILE A 304 14.37 24.77 -2.76
C ILE A 304 13.74 24.75 -1.38
N SER A 305 14.44 25.32 -0.42
CA SER A 305 13.98 25.54 0.95
C SER A 305 13.33 26.91 1.05
N PHE A 306 12.13 26.96 1.56
CA PHE A 306 11.34 28.16 1.80
C PHE A 306 11.02 28.24 3.29
N VAL A 307 11.57 29.22 3.97
CA VAL A 307 11.36 29.45 5.42
C VAL A 307 10.58 30.74 5.58
N ALA A 308 9.39 30.66 6.15
CA ALA A 308 8.56 31.80 6.49
C ALA A 308 8.51 31.96 8.02
N GLN A 309 8.72 33.16 8.49
CA GLN A 309 8.62 33.55 9.89
C GLN A 309 7.66 34.72 10.00
N VAL A 310 6.65 34.58 10.87
CA VAL A 310 5.67 35.65 11.14
C VAL A 310 5.81 36.09 12.59
N ASN A 311 5.98 37.38 12.76
CA ASN A 311 5.99 38.06 14.06
C ASN A 311 4.69 38.83 14.23
N GLU A 312 3.86 38.41 15.20
CA GLU A 312 2.55 38.98 15.49
C GLU A 312 2.69 40.41 16.04
N THR A 313 1.91 41.32 15.49
CA THR A 313 1.86 42.71 15.97
C THR A 313 1.22 42.75 17.37
N GLY A 314 1.84 43.45 18.29
CA GLY A 314 1.34 43.67 19.65
C GLY A 314 1.92 42.72 20.70
N THR A 315 1.99 41.41 20.42
CA THR A 315 2.56 40.45 21.40
C THR A 315 4.01 40.10 21.13
N GLY A 316 4.51 40.32 19.88
CA GLY A 316 5.85 39.92 19.48
C GLY A 316 6.05 38.39 19.38
N VAL A 317 4.99 37.61 19.46
CA VAL A 317 5.07 36.14 19.32
C VAL A 317 5.48 35.82 17.88
N THR A 318 6.48 34.98 17.76
CA THR A 318 7.05 34.60 16.46
C THR A 318 6.83 33.13 16.19
N MET A 319 6.27 32.80 15.02
CA MET A 319 6.11 31.44 14.54
C MET A 319 6.81 31.28 13.18
N ASN A 320 7.41 30.12 12.97
CA ASN A 320 8.09 29.81 11.72
C ASN A 320 7.55 28.52 11.10
N LYS A 321 7.71 28.41 9.79
CA LYS A 321 7.43 27.19 9.03
C LYS A 321 8.43 27.05 7.91
N THR A 322 8.86 25.83 7.64
CA THR A 322 9.74 25.50 6.49
C THR A 322 8.99 24.58 5.55
N ASN A 323 9.13 24.81 4.28
CA ASN A 323 8.64 23.93 3.22
C ASN A 323 9.73 23.76 2.15
N PHE A 324 9.64 22.67 1.39
CA PHE A 324 10.58 22.33 0.33
C PHE A 324 9.84 22.03 -0.96
N ILE A 325 10.42 22.43 -2.10
CA ILE A 325 9.91 22.07 -3.41
C ILE A 325 11.03 21.57 -4.30
N SER A 326 10.74 20.56 -5.09
CA SER A 326 11.65 19.98 -6.09
C SER A 326 11.30 20.49 -7.48
N ARG A 327 12.30 20.59 -8.35
CA ARG A 327 12.11 20.90 -9.76
C ARG A 327 11.70 19.64 -10.52
N SER A 328 10.76 19.78 -11.47
CA SER A 328 10.40 18.77 -12.44
C SER A 328 10.97 19.11 -13.81
N PHE A 329 11.54 18.13 -14.47
CA PHE A 329 12.00 18.25 -15.87
C PHE A 329 10.96 17.71 -16.86
N ASN A 330 9.92 17.07 -16.37
CA ASN A 330 8.84 16.54 -17.16
C ASN A 330 7.58 17.37 -16.90
N PRO A 331 7.04 18.06 -17.91
CA PRO A 331 5.79 18.81 -17.74
C PRO A 331 4.57 17.91 -17.53
N LEU A 332 4.61 16.68 -18.05
CA LEU A 332 3.62 15.63 -17.86
C LEU A 332 4.30 14.30 -17.56
N GLU A 333 3.56 13.42 -16.89
CA GLU A 333 3.88 12.03 -16.72
C GLU A 333 2.90 11.18 -17.53
N LEU A 334 3.43 10.27 -18.33
CA LEU A 334 2.68 9.30 -19.13
C LEU A 334 2.85 7.92 -18.52
N ASN A 335 1.80 7.36 -17.94
CA ASN A 335 1.87 6.09 -17.23
C ASN A 335 0.93 5.06 -17.87
N PHE A 336 1.49 3.99 -18.43
CA PHE A 336 0.71 2.83 -18.87
C PHE A 336 0.20 2.08 -17.64
N LEU A 337 -1.12 1.99 -17.48
CA LEU A 337 -1.74 1.38 -16.30
C LEU A 337 -1.55 -0.13 -16.26
N GLU A 338 -1.48 -0.79 -17.40
CA GLU A 338 -1.25 -2.24 -17.51
C GLU A 338 0.13 -2.67 -17.00
N GLY A 339 1.11 -1.77 -16.99
CA GLY A 339 2.47 -2.03 -16.50
C GLY A 339 2.66 -1.84 -14.99
N GLU A 340 1.75 -1.14 -14.30
CA GLU A 340 1.94 -0.74 -12.91
C GLU A 340 1.97 -1.92 -11.91
N HIS A 341 1.32 -3.04 -12.23
CA HIS A 341 1.24 -4.22 -11.38
C HIS A 341 2.13 -5.38 -11.86
N GLY A 342 3.09 -5.11 -12.77
CA GLY A 342 4.00 -6.12 -13.29
C GLY A 342 3.41 -7.02 -14.39
N LYS A 343 2.17 -6.77 -14.83
CA LYS A 343 1.52 -7.49 -15.93
C LYS A 343 1.99 -6.97 -17.27
N ASN A 344 3.23 -7.28 -17.63
CA ASN A 344 3.84 -6.86 -18.88
C ASN A 344 3.70 -7.94 -19.97
N TYR A 345 2.49 -8.42 -20.20
CA TYR A 345 2.21 -9.44 -21.19
C TYR A 345 0.94 -9.18 -21.98
N PHE A 346 0.88 -9.72 -23.18
CA PHE A 346 -0.30 -9.75 -24.03
C PHE A 346 -0.61 -11.21 -24.43
N LYS A 347 -1.85 -11.47 -24.77
CA LYS A 347 -2.29 -12.78 -25.22
C LYS A 347 -2.41 -12.77 -26.75
N PRO A 348 -1.54 -13.52 -27.46
CA PRO A 348 -1.64 -13.62 -28.92
C PRO A 348 -3.03 -14.06 -29.35
N THR A 349 -3.45 -13.69 -30.57
CA THR A 349 -4.80 -13.95 -31.10
C THR A 349 -5.97 -13.27 -30.38
N MET A 350 -5.72 -12.54 -29.29
CA MET A 350 -6.71 -11.69 -28.63
C MET A 350 -6.34 -10.22 -28.76
N PRO A 351 -7.34 -9.29 -28.82
CA PRO A 351 -7.03 -7.87 -28.78
C PRO A 351 -6.38 -7.49 -27.43
N PHE A 352 -5.37 -6.62 -27.48
CA PHE A 352 -4.82 -6.03 -26.26
C PHE A 352 -5.44 -4.66 -26.02
N TYR A 353 -6.08 -4.49 -24.89
CA TYR A 353 -6.69 -3.25 -24.45
C TYR A 353 -5.75 -2.51 -23.51
N GLY A 354 -5.16 -1.42 -24.01
CA GLY A 354 -4.24 -0.61 -23.26
C GLY A 354 -4.88 0.67 -22.74
N ARG A 355 -4.39 1.15 -21.59
CA ARG A 355 -4.79 2.41 -20.98
C ARG A 355 -3.55 3.20 -20.60
N LEU A 356 -3.51 4.46 -21.02
CA LEU A 356 -2.45 5.40 -20.70
C LEU A 356 -3.04 6.54 -19.86
N LEU A 357 -2.52 6.74 -18.66
CA LEU A 357 -2.86 7.88 -17.81
C LEU A 357 -1.90 9.04 -18.11
N VAL A 358 -2.46 10.17 -18.49
CA VAL A 358 -1.78 11.45 -18.66
C VAL A 358 -2.03 12.29 -17.42
N LYS A 359 -1.00 12.65 -16.69
CA LYS A 359 -1.11 13.45 -15.47
C LYS A 359 0.03 14.46 -15.35
N LYS A 360 -0.18 15.49 -14.54
CA LYS A 360 0.88 16.43 -14.11
C LYS A 360 1.80 15.75 -13.09
N PRO A 361 3.00 16.34 -12.83
CA PRO A 361 3.91 15.83 -11.80
C PRO A 361 3.33 15.77 -10.38
N ASP A 362 2.26 16.48 -10.10
CA ASP A 362 1.52 16.44 -8.84
C ASP A 362 0.45 15.33 -8.78
N GLY A 363 0.36 14.54 -9.83
CA GLY A 363 -0.61 13.46 -9.94
C GLY A 363 -1.99 13.86 -10.48
N VAL A 364 -2.23 15.15 -10.73
CA VAL A 364 -3.51 15.62 -11.28
C VAL A 364 -3.66 15.17 -12.73
N PRO A 365 -4.74 14.44 -13.08
CA PRO A 365 -5.01 14.03 -14.45
C PRO A 365 -5.17 15.23 -15.40
N VAL A 366 -4.78 15.04 -16.65
CA VAL A 366 -4.89 16.07 -17.71
C VAL A 366 -5.75 15.56 -18.83
N GLY A 367 -6.93 16.19 -19.02
CA GLY A 367 -7.82 15.96 -20.15
C GLY A 367 -7.47 16.84 -21.35
N GLY A 368 -7.81 16.38 -22.56
CA GLY A 368 -7.57 17.11 -23.80
C GLY A 368 -6.13 17.10 -24.31
N GLU A 369 -5.22 16.33 -23.69
CA GLU A 369 -3.83 16.27 -24.12
C GLU A 369 -3.62 15.35 -25.32
N LEU A 370 -2.89 15.86 -26.33
CA LEU A 370 -2.60 15.14 -27.57
C LEU A 370 -1.34 14.26 -27.38
N VAL A 371 -1.54 12.95 -27.44
CA VAL A 371 -0.45 11.97 -27.29
C VAL A 371 -0.39 11.07 -28.51
N GLN A 372 0.79 10.94 -29.09
CA GLN A 372 1.06 9.96 -30.14
C GLN A 372 1.47 8.63 -29.53
N LEU A 373 0.76 7.56 -29.87
CA LEU A 373 1.10 6.19 -29.53
C LEU A 373 1.71 5.52 -30.77
N CYS A 374 2.92 4.99 -30.61
CA CYS A 374 3.64 4.30 -31.70
C CYS A 374 3.93 2.85 -31.29
N LEU A 375 3.64 1.92 -32.18
CA LEU A 375 4.17 0.56 -32.11
C LEU A 375 5.62 0.61 -32.62
N LEU A 376 6.59 0.35 -31.73
CA LEU A 376 8.00 0.47 -32.06
C LEU A 376 8.56 -0.80 -32.72
N SER A 377 8.22 -1.95 -32.18
CA SER A 377 8.74 -3.22 -32.66
C SER A 377 7.78 -4.34 -32.36
N GLN A 378 7.67 -5.23 -33.31
CA GLN A 378 7.00 -6.51 -33.19
C GLN A 378 8.06 -7.55 -33.52
N SER A 379 8.34 -8.50 -32.65
CA SER A 379 9.40 -9.47 -32.84
C SER A 379 8.89 -10.89 -32.69
N GLU A 380 9.14 -11.72 -33.66
CA GLU A 380 8.95 -13.16 -33.60
C GLU A 380 10.09 -13.86 -32.86
N GLU A 381 11.22 -13.16 -32.68
CA GLU A 381 12.36 -13.63 -31.92
C GLU A 381 12.72 -12.63 -30.81
N ILE A 382 13.19 -13.19 -29.73
CA ILE A 382 13.64 -12.41 -28.58
C ILE A 382 15.07 -11.92 -28.85
N LYS A 383 15.20 -10.65 -29.21
CA LYS A 383 16.50 -10.01 -29.40
C LYS A 383 16.98 -9.27 -28.15
N PRO A 384 18.28 -9.28 -27.82
CA PRO A 384 18.82 -8.48 -26.74
C PRO A 384 18.49 -7.00 -26.91
N ARG A 385 18.20 -6.28 -25.81
CA ARG A 385 17.79 -4.86 -25.79
C ARG A 385 18.73 -3.95 -26.62
N TRP A 386 20.01 -4.24 -26.66
CA TRP A 386 21.04 -3.49 -27.41
C TRP A 386 21.09 -3.81 -28.93
N TRP A 387 20.31 -4.81 -29.39
CA TRP A 387 20.15 -5.16 -30.82
C TRP A 387 18.78 -4.74 -31.36
N ARG A 388 17.96 -4.11 -30.54
CA ARG A 388 16.65 -3.58 -30.96
C ARG A 388 16.90 -2.25 -31.64
N THR A 389 16.70 -2.18 -32.93
CA THR A 389 16.50 -0.92 -33.63
C THR A 389 15.07 -0.51 -33.31
N ASP A 390 14.91 0.57 -32.56
CA ASP A 390 13.60 1.17 -32.25
C ASP A 390 13.03 1.77 -33.54
N ARG A 391 12.60 0.92 -34.46
CA ARG A 391 11.91 1.35 -35.67
C ARG A 391 10.45 1.57 -35.29
N ARG A 392 9.94 2.76 -35.48
CA ARG A 392 8.52 3.04 -35.42
C ARG A 392 7.83 2.35 -36.58
N LEU A 393 6.92 1.43 -36.27
CA LEU A 393 6.18 0.66 -37.25
C LEU A 393 4.90 1.39 -37.64
N SER A 394 4.12 1.81 -36.67
CA SER A 394 2.86 2.52 -36.85
C SER A 394 2.64 3.50 -35.70
N CYS A 395 2.07 4.65 -35.99
CA CYS A 395 1.77 5.68 -35.00
C CYS A 395 0.37 6.23 -35.19
N LYS A 396 -0.34 6.48 -34.07
CA LYS A 396 -1.63 7.15 -34.04
C LYS A 396 -1.71 8.19 -32.92
N ASN A 397 -2.41 9.27 -33.21
CA ASN A 397 -2.65 10.34 -32.27
C ASN A 397 -3.97 10.09 -31.51
N TYR A 398 -3.92 10.25 -30.19
CA TYR A 398 -5.05 10.14 -29.28
C TYR A 398 -5.14 11.39 -28.42
N THR A 399 -6.34 11.70 -27.95
CA THR A 399 -6.57 12.77 -26.99
C THR A 399 -7.07 12.16 -25.69
N SER A 400 -6.48 12.56 -24.55
CA SER A 400 -6.93 12.11 -23.23
C SER A 400 -8.33 12.61 -22.89
N ASP A 401 -9.13 11.76 -22.23
CA ASP A 401 -10.45 12.13 -21.70
C ASP A 401 -10.33 13.05 -20.47
N GLU A 402 -11.46 13.49 -19.91
CA GLU A 402 -11.51 14.36 -18.74
C GLU A 402 -10.80 13.77 -17.50
N SER A 403 -10.73 12.43 -17.40
CA SER A 403 -9.99 11.71 -16.35
C SER A 403 -8.50 11.53 -16.66
N GLY A 404 -8.01 12.11 -17.78
CA GLY A 404 -6.64 11.97 -18.25
C GLY A 404 -6.32 10.62 -18.88
N ILE A 405 -7.33 9.78 -19.18
CA ILE A 405 -7.11 8.44 -19.71
C ILE A 405 -7.23 8.42 -21.22
N ILE A 406 -6.27 7.78 -21.86
CA ILE A 406 -6.31 7.38 -23.26
C ILE A 406 -6.50 5.86 -23.31
N LYS A 407 -7.54 5.41 -23.99
CA LYS A 407 -7.79 4.00 -24.27
C LYS A 407 -7.37 3.69 -25.69
N PHE A 408 -6.63 2.61 -25.86
CA PHE A 408 -6.18 2.14 -27.17
C PHE A 408 -6.30 0.63 -27.28
N THR A 409 -6.42 0.13 -28.48
CA THR A 409 -6.54 -1.32 -28.74
C THR A 409 -5.50 -1.73 -29.76
N ILE A 410 -4.63 -2.68 -29.39
CA ILE A 410 -3.77 -3.35 -30.36
C ILE A 410 -4.57 -4.54 -30.89
N PRO A 411 -4.69 -4.70 -32.21
CA PRO A 411 -5.44 -5.80 -32.81
C PRO A 411 -4.81 -7.15 -32.47
N PRO A 412 -5.54 -8.27 -32.63
CA PRO A 412 -4.99 -9.60 -32.45
C PRO A 412 -3.72 -9.79 -33.27
N LEU A 413 -2.67 -10.26 -32.61
CA LEU A 413 -1.37 -10.48 -33.23
C LEU A 413 -1.21 -11.95 -33.58
N LYS A 414 -0.27 -12.27 -34.51
CA LYS A 414 0.09 -13.65 -34.83
C LYS A 414 0.60 -14.38 -33.58
N ALA A 415 0.31 -15.66 -33.45
CA ALA A 415 0.84 -16.50 -32.39
C ALA A 415 2.38 -16.57 -32.34
N SER A 416 3.05 -16.26 -33.45
CA SER A 416 4.52 -16.20 -33.57
C SER A 416 5.13 -14.94 -32.93
N VAL A 417 4.33 -13.89 -32.64
CA VAL A 417 4.80 -12.64 -32.03
C VAL A 417 5.04 -12.86 -30.54
N VAL A 418 6.27 -12.69 -30.09
CA VAL A 418 6.68 -12.93 -28.71
C VAL A 418 6.91 -11.67 -27.90
N THR A 419 7.14 -10.53 -28.54
CA THR A 419 7.31 -9.23 -27.85
C THR A 419 6.77 -8.08 -28.69
N ILE A 420 6.18 -7.10 -27.99
CA ILE A 420 5.78 -5.80 -28.56
C ILE A 420 6.27 -4.67 -27.67
N SER A 421 6.49 -3.51 -28.26
CA SER A 421 6.83 -2.27 -27.56
C SER A 421 5.95 -1.14 -28.06
N VAL A 422 5.31 -0.42 -27.13
CA VAL A 422 4.46 0.73 -27.43
C VAL A 422 5.06 1.98 -26.78
N GLU A 423 5.38 2.99 -27.58
CA GLU A 423 5.84 4.29 -27.10
C GLU A 423 4.69 5.30 -27.12
N ALA A 424 4.55 6.02 -26.03
CA ALA A 424 3.67 7.18 -25.91
C ALA A 424 4.50 8.45 -25.88
N VAL A 425 4.14 9.46 -26.66
CA VAL A 425 4.84 10.76 -26.74
C VAL A 425 3.82 11.88 -26.72
N ALA A 426 3.93 12.81 -25.78
CA ALA A 426 3.09 14.01 -25.75
C ALA A 426 3.51 14.98 -26.86
N MET A 427 2.57 15.36 -27.72
CA MET A 427 2.88 16.08 -28.97
C MET A 427 2.98 17.60 -28.78
N ASN A 428 2.37 18.15 -27.72
CA ASN A 428 2.39 19.59 -27.45
C ASN A 428 3.69 20.07 -26.75
N TYR A 429 4.65 19.16 -26.55
CA TYR A 429 5.90 19.42 -25.85
C TYR A 429 7.08 18.99 -26.69
N GLU A 430 8.10 19.82 -26.71
CA GLU A 430 9.38 19.50 -27.30
C GLU A 430 10.48 19.46 -26.23
N THR A 431 11.54 18.73 -26.50
CA THR A 431 12.73 18.77 -25.64
C THR A 431 13.43 20.10 -25.82
N VAL A 432 13.35 20.96 -24.79
CA VAL A 432 14.00 22.27 -24.77
C VAL A 432 15.27 22.19 -23.94
N LYS A 433 16.39 22.52 -24.54
CA LYS A 433 17.67 22.67 -23.84
C LYS A 433 17.86 24.13 -23.43
N TYR A 434 18.11 24.34 -22.15
CA TYR A 434 18.52 25.63 -21.61
C TYR A 434 20.00 25.54 -21.34
N ASP A 435 20.76 26.52 -21.87
CA ASP A 435 22.16 26.82 -21.60
C ASP A 435 23.26 25.80 -22.00
N THR A 436 24.50 26.22 -21.67
CA THR A 436 25.75 25.49 -21.93
C THR A 436 25.90 24.22 -21.08
N TYR A 437 25.13 24.07 -19.99
CA TYR A 437 25.24 22.98 -19.02
C TYR A 437 24.19 21.87 -19.19
N GLY A 438 23.26 22.00 -20.13
CA GLY A 438 22.35 20.94 -20.52
C GLY A 438 21.14 20.74 -19.64
N VAL A 439 20.73 21.75 -18.87
CA VAL A 439 19.41 21.78 -18.24
C VAL A 439 18.35 21.74 -19.33
N LYS A 440 17.41 20.83 -19.23
CA LYS A 440 16.40 20.62 -20.27
C LYS A 440 15.05 20.25 -19.68
N ILE A 441 14.00 20.74 -20.30
CA ILE A 441 12.67 20.16 -20.17
C ILE A 441 12.57 19.02 -21.16
N ASN A 442 12.18 17.86 -20.67
CA ASN A 442 12.02 16.69 -21.50
C ASN A 442 10.64 16.68 -22.17
N GLN A 443 10.59 16.27 -23.42
CA GLN A 443 9.33 15.85 -24.02
C GLN A 443 8.81 14.64 -23.25
N PRO A 444 7.58 14.69 -22.71
CA PRO A 444 7.03 13.56 -21.98
C PRO A 444 6.90 12.34 -22.88
N LYS A 445 7.48 11.24 -22.46
CA LYS A 445 7.40 9.97 -23.18
C LYS A 445 7.45 8.79 -22.20
N SER A 446 6.82 7.71 -22.60
CA SER A 446 6.81 6.44 -21.86
C SER A 446 6.81 5.28 -22.83
N THR A 447 7.35 4.15 -22.42
CA THR A 447 7.40 2.95 -23.26
C THR A 447 6.91 1.75 -22.48
N LEU A 448 5.91 1.06 -23.00
CA LEU A 448 5.38 -0.20 -22.50
C LEU A 448 6.02 -1.34 -23.29
N TYR A 449 6.63 -2.29 -22.57
CA TYR A 449 7.19 -3.52 -23.14
C TYR A 449 6.31 -4.68 -22.71
N LEU A 450 5.78 -5.42 -23.69
CA LEU A 450 4.90 -6.55 -23.45
C LEU A 450 5.51 -7.84 -24.01
N GLN A 451 5.32 -8.92 -23.29
CA GLN A 451 5.71 -10.28 -23.70
C GLN A 451 4.46 -11.11 -23.99
N ALA A 452 4.59 -12.06 -24.91
CA ALA A 452 3.49 -12.96 -25.20
C ALA A 452 3.26 -13.96 -24.05
N TRP A 453 1.99 -14.14 -23.70
CA TRP A 453 1.54 -15.29 -22.95
C TRP A 453 1.61 -16.53 -23.83
N TYR A 454 2.05 -17.65 -23.30
CA TYR A 454 2.19 -18.88 -24.03
C TYR A 454 1.09 -19.89 -23.67
N SER A 455 0.52 -20.53 -24.65
CA SER A 455 -0.36 -21.70 -24.54
C SER A 455 -0.01 -22.66 -25.68
N ALA A 456 0.10 -23.94 -25.39
CA ALA A 456 0.42 -24.94 -26.41
C ALA A 456 -0.69 -25.08 -27.45
N SER A 457 -1.94 -24.87 -27.03
CA SER A 457 -3.12 -24.91 -27.93
C SER A 457 -3.51 -23.57 -28.52
N ASN A 458 -2.76 -22.48 -28.23
CA ASN A 458 -3.12 -21.11 -28.57
C ASN A 458 -4.50 -20.68 -28.01
N ASN A 459 -4.91 -21.26 -26.90
CA ASN A 459 -6.11 -20.83 -26.18
C ASN A 459 -5.76 -19.91 -25.01
N PHE A 460 -6.61 -18.92 -24.76
CA PHE A 460 -6.36 -17.89 -23.76
C PHE A 460 -7.64 -17.49 -23.04
N ILE A 461 -7.50 -17.03 -21.80
CA ILE A 461 -8.51 -16.31 -21.02
C ILE A 461 -7.95 -14.92 -20.70
N GLN A 462 -8.81 -13.94 -20.64
CA GLN A 462 -8.49 -12.60 -20.15
C GLN A 462 -9.61 -12.12 -19.23
N VAL A 463 -9.28 -11.89 -17.97
CA VAL A 463 -10.15 -11.20 -17.02
C VAL A 463 -9.91 -9.71 -17.20
N GLU A 464 -10.98 -8.95 -17.51
CA GLU A 464 -10.83 -7.52 -17.76
C GLU A 464 -10.59 -6.76 -16.44
N PRO A 465 -9.60 -5.86 -16.39
CA PRO A 465 -9.35 -5.03 -15.23
C PRO A 465 -10.47 -4.00 -15.01
N SER A 466 -10.73 -3.64 -13.76
CA SER A 466 -11.68 -2.57 -13.44
C SER A 466 -11.18 -1.19 -13.86
N LYS A 467 -12.10 -0.25 -14.05
CA LYS A 467 -11.77 1.15 -14.35
C LYS A 467 -11.28 1.95 -13.13
N GLY A 468 -11.48 1.42 -11.94
CA GLY A 468 -11.15 2.01 -10.65
C GLY A 468 -11.46 1.02 -9.55
N PRO A 469 -11.40 1.43 -8.26
CA PRO A 469 -11.78 0.55 -7.16
C PRO A 469 -13.21 0.03 -7.34
N ILE A 470 -13.42 -1.25 -7.07
CA ILE A 470 -14.75 -1.84 -7.08
C ILE A 470 -15.47 -1.52 -5.76
N PRO A 471 -16.81 -1.45 -5.73
CA PRO A 471 -17.56 -1.17 -4.51
C PRO A 471 -17.28 -2.22 -3.44
N CYS A 472 -17.38 -1.86 -2.17
CA CYS A 472 -17.20 -2.80 -1.07
C CYS A 472 -18.49 -3.50 -0.62
N ALA A 473 -19.60 -3.26 -1.32
CA ALA A 473 -20.90 -3.89 -1.09
C ALA A 473 -21.71 -3.94 -2.38
N GLY A 474 -22.65 -4.86 -2.46
CA GLY A 474 -23.52 -5.03 -3.61
C GLY A 474 -22.97 -6.02 -4.63
N LYS A 475 -23.28 -5.81 -5.90
CA LYS A 475 -22.86 -6.67 -7.01
C LYS A 475 -21.93 -5.91 -7.95
N TYR A 476 -20.89 -6.57 -8.42
CA TYR A 476 -19.96 -6.06 -9.41
C TYR A 476 -19.80 -7.06 -10.55
N SER A 477 -20.08 -6.63 -11.79
CA SER A 477 -19.92 -7.47 -12.97
C SER A 477 -18.48 -7.43 -13.48
N VAL A 478 -17.86 -8.58 -13.65
CA VAL A 478 -16.51 -8.74 -14.22
C VAL A 478 -16.65 -9.41 -15.58
N ARG A 479 -16.10 -8.77 -16.60
CA ARG A 479 -16.08 -9.32 -17.95
C ARG A 479 -14.87 -10.24 -18.13
N LEU A 480 -15.12 -11.41 -18.70
CA LEU A 480 -14.10 -12.37 -19.09
C LEU A 480 -14.17 -12.61 -20.59
N ARG A 481 -13.03 -12.50 -21.27
CA ARG A 481 -12.86 -12.87 -22.66
C ARG A 481 -12.09 -14.17 -22.77
N TYR A 482 -12.40 -14.97 -23.76
CA TYR A 482 -11.70 -16.23 -23.97
C TYR A 482 -11.69 -16.61 -25.45
N THR A 483 -10.72 -17.43 -25.83
CA THR A 483 -10.69 -18.05 -27.14
C THR A 483 -11.52 -19.34 -27.12
N GLY A 484 -12.27 -19.61 -28.18
CA GLY A 484 -13.13 -20.77 -28.28
C GLY A 484 -13.56 -21.05 -29.71
N GLU A 485 -14.14 -22.21 -29.91
CA GLU A 485 -14.73 -22.61 -31.17
C GLU A 485 -16.25 -22.45 -31.10
N PRO A 486 -16.94 -22.11 -32.20
CA PRO A 486 -18.41 -22.10 -32.26
C PRO A 486 -18.99 -23.43 -31.76
N ASP A 487 -20.16 -23.37 -31.16
CA ASP A 487 -20.91 -24.52 -30.67
C ASP A 487 -20.24 -25.37 -29.57
N THR A 488 -19.22 -24.81 -28.90
CA THR A 488 -18.56 -25.45 -27.76
C THR A 488 -19.06 -24.92 -26.43
N GLN A 489 -19.13 -25.80 -25.43
CA GLN A 489 -19.40 -25.44 -24.05
C GLN A 489 -18.13 -25.64 -23.24
N LYS A 490 -17.83 -24.69 -22.33
CA LYS A 490 -16.69 -24.75 -21.43
C LYS A 490 -17.12 -24.53 -20.01
N GLN A 491 -16.55 -25.31 -19.09
CA GLN A 491 -16.73 -25.13 -17.67
C GLN A 491 -15.65 -24.23 -17.11
N PHE A 492 -16.02 -23.04 -16.69
CA PHE A 492 -15.12 -22.08 -16.07
C PHE A 492 -15.14 -22.18 -14.55
N HIS A 493 -13.96 -22.22 -13.96
CA HIS A 493 -13.75 -22.18 -12.53
C HIS A 493 -13.24 -20.80 -12.12
N PHE A 494 -13.83 -20.22 -11.07
CA PHE A 494 -13.46 -18.94 -10.50
C PHE A 494 -13.08 -19.11 -9.04
N GLN A 495 -11.88 -18.69 -8.68
CA GLN A 495 -11.47 -18.63 -7.27
C GLN A 495 -11.26 -17.18 -6.88
N VAL A 496 -11.89 -16.80 -5.77
CA VAL A 496 -11.80 -15.45 -5.22
C VAL A 496 -10.92 -15.48 -3.98
N MET A 497 -9.87 -14.71 -3.98
CA MET A 497 -8.89 -14.62 -2.91
C MET A 497 -8.74 -13.20 -2.39
N ALA A 498 -8.69 -13.05 -1.07
CA ALA A 498 -8.30 -11.79 -0.43
C ALA A 498 -7.58 -12.05 0.89
N ARG A 499 -6.74 -11.12 1.30
CA ARG A 499 -5.96 -11.19 2.54
C ARG A 499 -5.20 -12.51 2.73
N GLY A 500 -4.80 -13.13 1.60
CA GLY A 500 -4.09 -14.41 1.61
C GLY A 500 -4.95 -15.63 1.97
N LYS A 501 -6.26 -15.53 1.81
CA LYS A 501 -7.22 -16.64 1.99
C LYS A 501 -7.99 -16.88 0.70
N ILE A 502 -8.36 -18.12 0.40
CA ILE A 502 -9.37 -18.46 -0.59
C ILE A 502 -10.73 -18.23 0.08
N LEU A 503 -11.56 -17.35 -0.50
CA LEU A 503 -12.84 -16.94 0.09
C LEU A 503 -14.03 -17.68 -0.54
N LYS A 504 -14.07 -17.71 -1.86
CA LYS A 504 -15.19 -18.25 -2.65
C LYS A 504 -14.65 -18.99 -3.87
N ASP A 505 -15.44 -19.93 -4.36
CA ASP A 505 -15.26 -20.61 -5.63
C ASP A 505 -16.60 -20.65 -6.33
N LYS A 506 -16.60 -20.52 -7.64
CA LYS A 506 -17.78 -20.60 -8.50
C LYS A 506 -17.44 -21.39 -9.75
N VAL A 507 -18.35 -22.21 -10.20
CA VAL A 507 -18.22 -22.94 -11.47
C VAL A 507 -19.37 -22.52 -12.36
N GLU A 508 -19.07 -22.17 -13.59
CA GLU A 508 -20.06 -21.77 -14.59
C GLU A 508 -19.84 -22.53 -15.91
N ASP A 509 -20.92 -23.13 -16.41
CA ASP A 509 -20.96 -23.73 -17.73
C ASP A 509 -21.39 -22.68 -18.75
N VAL A 510 -20.46 -22.30 -19.63
CA VAL A 510 -20.68 -21.23 -20.60
C VAL A 510 -20.68 -21.79 -22.02
N ALA A 511 -21.81 -21.64 -22.71
CA ALA A 511 -21.88 -21.85 -24.14
C ALA A 511 -21.14 -20.74 -24.87
N PHE A 512 -20.43 -21.07 -25.95
CA PHE A 512 -19.67 -20.06 -26.69
C PHE A 512 -20.60 -18.95 -27.21
N LYS A 513 -20.30 -17.72 -26.83
CA LYS A 513 -20.92 -16.50 -27.35
C LYS A 513 -19.81 -15.69 -28.04
N PRO A 514 -19.87 -15.53 -29.38
CA PRO A 514 -18.90 -14.71 -30.08
C PRO A 514 -18.93 -13.28 -29.49
N ASP A 515 -17.74 -12.73 -29.31
CA ASP A 515 -17.61 -11.35 -28.88
C ASP A 515 -18.12 -10.42 -29.99
N GLU A 516 -18.75 -9.32 -29.60
CA GLU A 516 -19.05 -8.25 -30.57
C GLU A 516 -17.73 -7.83 -31.20
N ALA A 517 -17.72 -7.74 -32.54
CA ALA A 517 -16.54 -7.33 -33.27
C ALA A 517 -16.06 -5.99 -32.71
N VAL A 518 -14.99 -6.02 -31.91
CA VAL A 518 -14.34 -4.79 -31.47
C VAL A 518 -13.81 -4.14 -32.72
N PRO A 519 -14.17 -2.85 -33.00
CA PRO A 519 -13.61 -2.16 -34.14
C PRO A 519 -12.07 -2.24 -34.01
N VAL A 520 -11.44 -3.06 -34.82
CA VAL A 520 -10.00 -3.14 -34.88
C VAL A 520 -9.51 -1.81 -35.41
N ASP A 521 -8.75 -1.10 -34.59
CA ASP A 521 -8.15 0.14 -35.04
C ASP A 521 -7.00 -0.21 -36.02
N ALA A 522 -7.35 -0.28 -37.30
CA ALA A 522 -6.44 -0.62 -38.39
C ALA A 522 -5.20 0.30 -38.44
N SER A 523 -5.21 1.43 -37.70
CA SER A 523 -4.09 2.38 -37.72
C SER A 523 -2.85 1.92 -36.93
N PHE A 524 -2.93 0.86 -36.13
CA PHE A 524 -1.74 0.21 -35.57
C PHE A 524 -1.11 -0.82 -36.52
N LEU A 525 -1.67 -0.99 -37.69
CA LEU A 525 -1.17 -1.89 -38.72
C LEU A 525 -0.28 -1.08 -39.67
N VAL A 526 0.91 -1.59 -39.97
CA VAL A 526 1.83 -0.95 -40.89
C VAL A 526 1.30 -1.17 -42.31
N GLU A 527 1.29 -0.15 -43.19
CA GLU A 527 0.80 -0.26 -44.57
C GLU A 527 1.47 -1.38 -45.35
N GLU A 528 2.76 -1.68 -45.08
CA GLU A 528 3.49 -2.78 -45.66
C GLU A 528 3.00 -4.16 -45.19
N ASP A 529 2.47 -4.24 -43.95
CA ASP A 529 1.91 -5.47 -43.41
C ASP A 529 0.43 -5.66 -43.78
N LEU A 530 -0.26 -4.61 -44.23
CA LEU A 530 -1.62 -4.69 -44.74
C LEU A 530 -1.76 -5.54 -45.99
N ASN A 531 -0.71 -5.61 -46.78
CA ASN A 531 -0.71 -6.43 -48.03
C ASN A 531 -0.31 -7.89 -47.81
N GLU A 532 0.42 -8.23 -46.75
CA GLU A 532 0.91 -9.58 -46.52
C GLU A 532 0.34 -10.32 -45.29
N THR A 533 -0.20 -9.64 -44.29
CA THR A 533 -0.34 -10.28 -42.99
C THR A 533 -1.70 -10.16 -42.27
N LEU A 534 -2.62 -9.33 -42.74
CA LEU A 534 -3.87 -9.15 -42.01
C LEU A 534 -4.96 -10.18 -42.27
N PRO A 535 -5.34 -10.44 -43.50
CA PRO A 535 -6.52 -11.24 -43.73
C PRO A 535 -6.32 -12.74 -43.67
N SER A 536 -5.21 -13.24 -44.23
CA SER A 536 -5.04 -14.67 -44.41
C SER A 536 -4.70 -15.44 -43.13
N ASN A 537 -4.09 -14.81 -42.14
CA ASN A 537 -3.65 -15.48 -40.91
C ASN A 537 -4.65 -15.36 -39.77
N MET A 538 -5.64 -14.48 -39.87
CA MET A 538 -6.85 -14.55 -39.03
C MET A 538 -7.81 -15.67 -39.53
N ALA A 539 -7.65 -16.15 -40.75
CA ALA A 539 -8.57 -17.10 -41.39
C ALA A 539 -8.13 -18.57 -41.34
N GLU A 540 -6.84 -18.86 -41.24
CA GLU A 540 -6.39 -20.24 -41.11
C GLU A 540 -6.28 -20.67 -39.64
N GLY A 541 -7.36 -21.32 -39.14
CA GLY A 541 -7.47 -21.83 -37.78
C GLY A 541 -7.89 -20.75 -36.79
N SER A 542 -8.77 -19.84 -37.19
CA SER A 542 -9.27 -18.75 -36.34
C SER A 542 -10.03 -19.30 -35.14
N VAL A 543 -9.36 -19.29 -34.01
CA VAL A 543 -9.99 -19.41 -32.72
C VAL A 543 -10.81 -18.11 -32.53
N SER A 544 -12.15 -18.23 -32.58
CA SER A 544 -13.00 -17.07 -32.33
C SER A 544 -12.89 -16.63 -30.89
N THR A 545 -13.00 -15.34 -30.61
CA THR A 545 -13.07 -14.82 -29.26
C THR A 545 -14.51 -14.73 -28.80
N GLY A 546 -14.78 -15.18 -27.59
CA GLY A 546 -16.05 -15.04 -26.90
C GLY A 546 -15.90 -14.26 -25.62
N SER A 547 -16.99 -13.71 -25.10
CA SER A 547 -17.03 -13.07 -23.79
C SER A 547 -18.31 -13.38 -23.03
N PHE A 548 -18.21 -13.31 -21.72
CA PHE A 548 -19.33 -13.33 -20.81
C PHE A 548 -19.01 -12.54 -19.54
N GLU A 549 -20.02 -12.28 -18.74
CA GLU A 549 -19.88 -11.56 -17.48
C GLU A 549 -20.25 -12.48 -16.33
N PHE A 550 -19.45 -12.46 -15.27
CA PHE A 550 -19.77 -13.10 -14.02
C PHE A 550 -19.88 -12.07 -12.90
N GLU A 551 -20.75 -12.34 -11.93
CA GLU A 551 -20.98 -11.43 -10.81
C GLU A 551 -20.10 -11.78 -9.62
N LEU A 552 -19.38 -10.78 -9.12
CA LEU A 552 -18.79 -10.75 -7.79
C LEU A 552 -19.78 -10.10 -6.82
N GLU A 553 -19.78 -10.56 -5.59
CA GLU A 553 -20.50 -9.96 -4.47
C GLU A 553 -19.48 -9.46 -3.45
N PRO A 554 -18.90 -8.25 -3.68
CA PRO A 554 -17.93 -7.68 -2.77
C PRO A 554 -18.52 -7.44 -1.39
N ASP A 555 -17.74 -7.71 -0.38
CA ASP A 555 -18.01 -7.40 1.01
C ASP A 555 -16.70 -6.96 1.71
N PHE A 556 -16.76 -6.67 2.99
CA PHE A 556 -15.59 -6.26 3.75
C PHE A 556 -14.42 -7.27 3.69
N SER A 557 -14.68 -8.56 3.48
CA SER A 557 -13.62 -9.57 3.38
C SER A 557 -12.70 -9.34 2.17
N TYR A 558 -13.19 -8.64 1.14
CA TYR A 558 -12.44 -8.31 -0.08
C TYR A 558 -11.48 -7.12 0.11
N VAL A 559 -11.74 -6.27 1.11
CA VAL A 559 -10.94 -5.06 1.37
C VAL A 559 -9.54 -5.40 1.88
N PRO A 560 -8.46 -4.75 1.41
CA PRO A 560 -8.40 -3.66 0.43
C PRO A 560 -8.29 -4.11 -1.02
N ARG A 561 -8.06 -5.40 -1.25
CA ARG A 561 -7.82 -5.99 -2.57
C ARG A 561 -8.39 -7.38 -2.66
N VAL A 562 -8.98 -7.69 -3.80
CA VAL A 562 -9.44 -9.02 -4.14
C VAL A 562 -8.76 -9.49 -5.42
N LYS A 563 -8.39 -10.75 -5.47
CA LYS A 563 -7.82 -11.41 -6.63
C LYS A 563 -8.79 -12.45 -7.13
N VAL A 564 -9.01 -12.46 -8.41
CA VAL A 564 -9.87 -13.43 -9.09
C VAL A 564 -9.02 -14.25 -10.03
N LEU A 565 -8.95 -15.55 -9.79
CA LEU A 565 -8.36 -16.54 -10.68
C LEU A 565 -9.48 -17.19 -11.48
N ALA A 566 -9.40 -17.14 -12.81
CA ALA A 566 -10.30 -17.81 -13.72
C ALA A 566 -9.54 -18.86 -14.54
N PHE A 567 -10.08 -20.07 -14.64
CA PHE A 567 -9.47 -21.11 -15.46
C PHE A 567 -10.50 -22.09 -16.01
N TYR A 568 -10.18 -22.78 -17.09
CA TYR A 568 -10.88 -23.96 -17.55
C TYR A 568 -9.89 -25.05 -17.98
N ILE A 569 -10.35 -26.29 -18.00
CA ILE A 569 -9.55 -27.45 -18.36
C ILE A 569 -9.98 -27.90 -19.76
N ARG A 570 -9.03 -28.08 -20.65
CA ARG A 570 -9.26 -28.60 -22.00
C ARG A 570 -9.31 -30.14 -22.01
N PRO A 571 -9.96 -30.77 -23.01
CA PRO A 571 -9.97 -32.23 -23.14
C PRO A 571 -8.59 -32.87 -23.28
N ASP A 572 -7.56 -32.12 -23.71
CA ASP A 572 -6.18 -32.61 -23.79
C ASP A 572 -5.40 -32.44 -22.48
N GLY A 573 -6.06 -31.99 -21.41
CA GLY A 573 -5.48 -31.77 -20.10
C GLY A 573 -4.72 -30.45 -19.94
N GLU A 574 -4.67 -29.57 -20.97
CA GLU A 574 -4.10 -28.24 -20.81
C GLU A 574 -5.03 -27.35 -19.98
N VAL A 575 -4.49 -26.66 -18.98
CA VAL A 575 -5.21 -25.69 -18.14
C VAL A 575 -4.97 -24.29 -18.70
N ILE A 576 -6.04 -23.62 -19.06
CA ILE A 576 -6.00 -22.23 -19.54
C ILE A 576 -6.45 -21.34 -18.38
N ALA A 577 -5.61 -20.40 -17.97
CA ALA A 577 -5.88 -19.58 -16.78
C ALA A 577 -5.51 -18.11 -16.97
N ASP A 578 -6.16 -17.25 -16.21
CA ASP A 578 -5.81 -15.84 -16.00
C ASP A 578 -6.20 -15.40 -14.60
N ALA A 579 -5.51 -14.40 -14.08
CA ALA A 579 -5.84 -13.82 -12.80
C ALA A 579 -5.86 -12.29 -12.88
N GLU A 580 -6.78 -11.63 -12.18
CA GLU A 580 -6.86 -10.18 -12.10
C GLU A 580 -7.00 -9.74 -10.64
N GLN A 581 -6.39 -8.60 -10.32
CA GLN A 581 -6.47 -7.98 -9.03
C GLN A 581 -7.34 -6.72 -9.10
N PHE A 582 -8.31 -6.63 -8.22
CA PHE A 582 -9.18 -5.47 -8.10
C PHE A 582 -8.90 -4.76 -6.77
N GLU A 583 -8.65 -3.45 -6.84
CA GLU A 583 -8.68 -2.60 -5.66
C GLU A 583 -10.14 -2.46 -5.21
N VAL A 584 -10.39 -2.50 -3.91
CA VAL A 584 -11.72 -2.37 -3.33
C VAL A 584 -11.84 -1.03 -2.61
N GLU A 585 -12.98 -0.37 -2.71
CA GLU A 585 -13.24 0.88 -1.99
C GLU A 585 -12.97 0.70 -0.49
N LYS A 586 -12.42 1.75 0.11
CA LYS A 586 -12.13 1.74 1.54
C LYS A 586 -13.42 1.78 2.35
N CYS A 587 -13.79 0.67 2.94
CA CYS A 587 -14.90 0.59 3.91
C CYS A 587 -14.46 -0.20 5.14
N LEU A 588 -15.11 0.07 6.26
CA LEU A 588 -15.03 -0.72 7.50
C LEU A 588 -16.42 -1.26 7.78
N GLN A 589 -16.51 -2.46 8.31
CA GLN A 589 -17.79 -3.07 8.67
C GLN A 589 -18.47 -2.26 9.75
N ASN A 590 -17.73 -1.85 10.78
CA ASN A 590 -18.16 -0.88 11.76
C ASN A 590 -17.92 0.56 11.23
N ASN A 591 -18.94 1.14 10.61
CA ASN A 591 -18.87 2.48 10.03
C ASN A 591 -19.10 3.55 11.11
N VAL A 592 -18.03 3.98 11.75
CA VAL A 592 -18.09 4.96 12.82
C VAL A 592 -18.06 6.39 12.29
N THR A 593 -18.99 7.20 12.77
CA THR A 593 -19.02 8.65 12.52
C THR A 593 -19.09 9.42 13.82
N MET A 594 -18.48 10.59 13.86
CA MET A 594 -18.56 11.55 14.95
C MET A 594 -18.92 12.92 14.41
N ARG A 595 -19.80 13.63 15.10
CA ARG A 595 -20.16 15.02 14.76
C ARG A 595 -20.50 15.82 16.03
N PHE A 596 -20.26 17.10 15.95
CA PHE A 596 -20.75 18.06 16.95
C PHE A 596 -22.11 18.61 16.54
N GLY A 597 -22.92 19.01 17.50
CA GLY A 597 -24.24 19.56 17.23
C GLY A 597 -24.23 20.95 16.57
N SER A 598 -23.07 21.64 16.59
CA SER A 598 -22.84 22.91 15.91
C SER A 598 -21.38 23.11 15.59
N ASP A 599 -21.08 23.90 14.55
CA ASP A 599 -19.70 24.15 14.09
C ASP A 599 -19.00 25.21 14.93
N THR A 600 -19.75 26.11 15.58
CA THR A 600 -19.20 27.21 16.40
C THR A 600 -20.01 27.37 17.68
N VAL A 601 -19.33 27.57 18.79
CA VAL A 601 -19.90 27.73 20.15
C VAL A 601 -19.10 28.74 20.94
N GLN A 602 -19.68 29.25 22.02
CA GLN A 602 -18.93 30.07 22.99
C GLN A 602 -18.20 29.16 23.97
N PRO A 603 -16.97 29.52 24.41
CA PRO A 603 -16.29 28.85 25.50
C PRO A 603 -17.19 28.79 26.75
N ALA A 604 -17.00 27.75 27.59
CA ALA A 604 -17.81 27.50 28.81
C ALA A 604 -19.29 27.14 28.59
N THR A 605 -19.78 27.09 27.36
CA THR A 605 -21.12 26.56 27.05
C THR A 605 -21.10 25.06 26.85
N SER A 606 -22.27 24.42 26.77
CA SER A 606 -22.35 22.98 26.46
C SER A 606 -22.48 22.71 24.96
N ALA A 607 -21.73 21.76 24.46
CA ALA A 607 -21.86 21.22 23.09
C ALA A 607 -22.44 19.83 23.13
N ALA A 608 -23.29 19.53 22.15
CA ALA A 608 -23.75 18.16 21.89
C ALA A 608 -22.74 17.43 21.04
N ILE A 609 -22.50 16.16 21.36
CA ILE A 609 -21.62 15.24 20.64
C ILE A 609 -22.47 14.05 20.26
N HIS A 610 -22.40 13.69 18.98
CA HIS A 610 -23.10 12.55 18.41
C HIS A 610 -22.08 11.58 17.84
N VAL A 611 -22.19 10.31 18.22
CA VAL A 611 -21.38 9.21 17.71
C VAL A 611 -22.31 8.12 17.20
N ASN A 612 -22.11 7.67 15.98
CA ASN A 612 -22.85 6.55 15.39
C ASN A 612 -21.85 5.46 14.95
N GLY A 613 -22.26 4.21 15.02
CA GLY A 613 -21.48 3.04 14.65
C GLY A 613 -22.33 1.78 14.74
N SER A 614 -21.71 0.62 14.75
CA SER A 614 -22.43 -0.64 14.95
C SER A 614 -23.05 -0.71 16.37
N PRO A 615 -24.25 -1.31 16.51
CA PRO A 615 -24.95 -1.44 17.81
C PRO A 615 -24.04 -2.01 18.90
N ARG A 616 -24.18 -1.50 20.13
CA ARG A 616 -23.41 -1.96 21.29
C ARG A 616 -21.89 -1.90 21.15
N SER A 617 -21.37 -1.08 20.22
CA SER A 617 -19.94 -0.84 20.11
C SER A 617 -19.42 -0.11 21.34
N TYR A 618 -18.24 -0.50 21.82
CA TYR A 618 -17.55 0.20 22.90
C TYR A 618 -16.54 1.18 22.31
N CYS A 619 -16.76 2.47 22.58
CA CYS A 619 -16.13 3.55 21.86
C CYS A 619 -15.21 4.38 22.74
N GLY A 620 -14.03 4.67 22.25
CA GLY A 620 -13.12 5.64 22.84
C GLY A 620 -13.26 7.01 22.14
N VAL A 621 -13.92 7.95 22.80
CA VAL A 621 -14.07 9.33 22.31
C VAL A 621 -12.88 10.15 22.81
N GLY A 622 -12.21 10.87 21.89
CA GLY A 622 -11.11 11.77 22.18
C GLY A 622 -11.35 13.14 21.53
N VAL A 623 -11.19 14.23 22.26
CA VAL A 623 -11.27 15.59 21.73
C VAL A 623 -10.12 16.41 22.29
N VAL A 624 -9.29 16.96 21.41
CA VAL A 624 -8.04 17.61 21.73
C VAL A 624 -7.96 18.98 21.04
N ASP A 625 -7.25 19.92 21.66
CA ASP A 625 -7.00 21.25 21.10
C ASP A 625 -6.19 21.15 19.80
N LYS A 626 -6.61 21.86 18.76
CA LYS A 626 -5.90 21.93 17.48
C LYS A 626 -4.44 22.36 17.63
N SER A 627 -4.13 23.22 18.60
CA SER A 627 -2.76 23.69 18.82
C SER A 627 -1.80 22.56 19.21
N VAL A 628 -2.30 21.50 19.87
CA VAL A 628 -1.52 20.29 20.18
C VAL A 628 -1.19 19.52 18.89
N HIS A 629 -2.15 19.39 17.97
CA HIS A 629 -1.95 18.74 16.68
C HIS A 629 -0.95 19.49 15.78
N LEU A 630 -0.81 20.79 15.95
CA LEU A 630 0.19 21.59 15.21
C LEU A 630 1.62 21.27 15.67
N LEU A 631 1.81 20.79 16.88
CA LEU A 631 3.11 20.41 17.41
C LEU A 631 3.51 19.00 16.95
N LYS A 632 2.63 18.01 17.11
CA LYS A 632 2.92 16.61 16.76
C LYS A 632 1.63 15.78 16.60
N GLN A 633 1.58 14.90 15.58
CA GLN A 633 0.39 14.14 15.20
C GLN A 633 0.58 12.61 15.17
N ASP A 634 1.71 12.08 15.62
CA ASP A 634 2.10 10.67 15.38
C ASP A 634 1.23 9.63 16.10
N ASN A 635 0.47 10.04 17.12
CA ASN A 635 -0.32 9.16 17.98
C ASN A 635 -1.76 8.90 17.51
N GLN A 636 -2.21 9.54 16.43
CA GLN A 636 -3.59 9.39 15.95
C GLN A 636 -3.83 8.03 15.30
N LEU A 637 -4.94 7.39 15.66
CA LEU A 637 -5.46 6.22 14.97
C LEU A 637 -6.39 6.69 13.83
N THR A 638 -5.99 6.44 12.60
CA THR A 638 -6.73 6.83 11.40
C THR A 638 -7.25 5.61 10.64
N LYS A 639 -8.27 5.80 9.80
CA LYS A 639 -8.75 4.76 8.88
C LYS A 639 -7.60 4.17 8.04
N ASP A 640 -6.70 5.00 7.55
CA ASP A 640 -5.56 4.54 6.74
C ASP A 640 -4.62 3.60 7.51
N LYS A 641 -4.36 3.87 8.80
CA LYS A 641 -3.58 2.94 9.65
C LYS A 641 -4.27 1.57 9.79
N VAL A 642 -5.60 1.55 9.87
CA VAL A 642 -6.37 0.30 9.92
C VAL A 642 -6.30 -0.44 8.57
N TYR A 643 -6.45 0.26 7.45
CA TYR A 643 -6.28 -0.36 6.12
C TYR A 643 -4.87 -0.88 5.87
N ASP A 644 -3.85 -0.21 6.40
CA ASP A 644 -2.46 -0.69 6.30
C ASP A 644 -2.24 -2.01 7.05
N ILE A 645 -3.01 -2.29 8.11
CA ILE A 645 -3.02 -3.60 8.76
C ILE A 645 -3.55 -4.67 7.78
N LEU A 646 -4.68 -4.39 7.12
CA LEU A 646 -5.26 -5.31 6.15
C LEU A 646 -4.34 -5.54 4.93
N LYS A 647 -3.66 -4.51 4.44
CA LYS A 647 -2.67 -4.64 3.36
C LYS A 647 -1.52 -5.59 3.69
N ARG A 648 -1.08 -5.63 4.96
CA ARG A 648 -0.02 -6.55 5.41
C ARG A 648 -0.45 -8.02 5.38
N LEU A 649 -1.75 -8.29 5.39
CA LEU A 649 -2.31 -9.64 5.28
C LEU A 649 -2.34 -10.14 3.84
N ASP A 650 -2.24 -9.24 2.86
CA ASP A 650 -2.22 -9.61 1.45
C ASP A 650 -0.89 -10.27 1.08
N ILE A 651 -0.96 -11.23 0.16
CA ILE A 651 0.23 -11.91 -0.36
C ILE A 651 0.83 -11.04 -1.46
N THR A 652 1.77 -10.17 -1.07
CA THR A 652 2.48 -9.27 -1.99
C THR A 652 3.87 -9.79 -2.39
N ARG A 653 4.28 -10.96 -1.89
CA ARG A 653 5.58 -11.51 -2.26
C ARG A 653 5.60 -11.86 -3.74
N TYR A 654 6.26 -11.00 -4.47
CA TYR A 654 6.80 -11.28 -5.78
C TYR A 654 7.85 -12.41 -5.62
N THR A 655 7.42 -13.66 -5.75
CA THR A 655 8.39 -14.70 -6.09
C THR A 655 8.91 -14.32 -7.47
N TRP A 656 10.19 -14.04 -7.55
CA TRP A 656 10.82 -13.69 -8.82
C TRP A 656 10.47 -14.77 -9.85
N PRO A 657 9.78 -14.47 -10.94
CA PRO A 657 9.40 -15.45 -11.97
C PRO A 657 10.62 -16.26 -12.47
N LYS A 658 11.79 -15.65 -12.36
CA LYS A 658 13.08 -16.22 -12.77
C LYS A 658 13.41 -17.56 -12.15
N GLN A 659 13.18 -17.73 -10.84
CA GLN A 659 13.55 -18.97 -10.15
C GLN A 659 12.62 -20.12 -10.54
N ALA A 660 11.31 -19.87 -10.57
CA ALA A 660 10.33 -20.89 -10.95
C ALA A 660 10.49 -21.35 -12.40
N SER A 661 10.75 -20.39 -13.31
CA SER A 661 11.00 -20.68 -14.71
C SER A 661 12.29 -21.49 -14.92
N TYR A 662 13.34 -21.14 -14.16
CA TYR A 662 14.62 -21.88 -14.19
C TYR A 662 14.44 -23.33 -13.71
N ASP A 663 13.74 -23.55 -12.61
CA ASP A 663 13.53 -24.87 -12.03
C ASP A 663 12.67 -25.76 -12.93
N TYR A 664 11.61 -25.21 -13.53
CA TYR A 664 10.81 -25.91 -14.54
C TYR A 664 11.66 -26.34 -15.74
N CYS A 665 12.37 -25.41 -16.34
CA CYS A 665 13.17 -25.69 -17.52
C CYS A 665 14.33 -26.63 -17.21
N ARG A 666 14.92 -26.59 -16.02
CA ARG A 666 15.92 -27.57 -15.58
C ARG A 666 15.34 -28.96 -15.48
N LYS A 667 14.14 -29.13 -14.93
CA LYS A 667 13.43 -30.41 -14.85
C LYS A 667 13.11 -30.97 -16.25
N GLN A 668 12.62 -30.13 -17.18
CA GLN A 668 12.32 -30.54 -18.56
C GLN A 668 13.57 -30.95 -19.33
N LEU A 669 14.68 -30.24 -19.19
CA LEU A 669 15.95 -30.57 -19.81
C LEU A 669 16.56 -31.84 -19.24
N ALA A 670 16.35 -32.14 -17.96
CA ALA A 670 16.80 -33.37 -17.32
C ALA A 670 16.05 -34.62 -17.83
N LYS A 671 14.76 -34.47 -18.19
CA LYS A 671 13.96 -35.56 -18.80
C LYS A 671 14.42 -35.95 -20.20
N ASN A 672 15.13 -35.09 -20.95
CA ASN A 672 15.57 -35.33 -22.32
C ASN A 672 17.06 -34.97 -22.57
N PRO A 673 18.01 -35.72 -22.03
CA PRO A 673 19.45 -35.40 -22.05
C PRO A 673 20.08 -35.36 -23.45
N GLN A 674 19.51 -36.10 -24.40
CA GLN A 674 20.06 -36.19 -25.78
C GLN A 674 19.83 -34.91 -26.61
N GLN A 675 18.74 -34.16 -26.35
CA GLN A 675 18.55 -32.84 -26.94
C GLN A 675 19.52 -31.80 -26.39
N TYR A 676 20.07 -32.03 -25.23
CA TYR A 676 21.00 -31.13 -24.55
C TYR A 676 22.38 -31.08 -25.24
N LYS A 677 22.90 -32.20 -25.74
CA LYS A 677 24.26 -32.29 -26.29
C LYS A 677 24.44 -31.72 -27.72
N ARG A 678 23.37 -31.56 -28.49
CA ARG A 678 23.46 -31.28 -29.93
C ARG A 678 23.64 -29.80 -30.30
N ASN A 679 23.43 -28.83 -29.42
CA ASN A 679 23.39 -27.42 -29.78
C ASN A 679 24.41 -26.50 -29.04
N ILE A 680 25.51 -27.04 -28.51
CA ILE A 680 26.53 -26.26 -27.81
C ILE A 680 27.34 -25.33 -28.70
N TRP A 681 27.37 -25.55 -30.02
CA TRP A 681 28.34 -24.90 -30.90
C TRP A 681 27.83 -23.73 -31.76
N ASN A 682 26.54 -23.52 -31.93
CA ASN A 682 26.05 -22.51 -32.87
C ASN A 682 24.78 -21.80 -32.42
N GLY A 683 24.82 -21.01 -31.36
CA GLY A 683 23.67 -20.19 -30.98
C GLY A 683 24.05 -18.79 -30.50
N PRO A 684 23.35 -17.73 -30.93
CA PRO A 684 23.60 -16.39 -30.43
C PRO A 684 23.29 -16.31 -28.93
N ARG A 685 24.02 -15.46 -28.23
CA ARG A 685 23.87 -15.19 -26.80
C ARG A 685 22.42 -14.86 -26.48
N SER A 686 21.77 -15.71 -25.67
CA SER A 686 20.36 -15.62 -25.32
C SER A 686 20.09 -14.39 -24.42
N SER A 687 19.12 -13.59 -24.81
CA SER A 687 18.47 -12.64 -23.93
C SER A 687 17.60 -13.38 -22.90
N ASN A 688 17.64 -12.96 -21.63
CA ASN A 688 16.79 -13.45 -20.56
C ASN A 688 15.33 -13.04 -20.81
N VAL A 689 14.61 -13.75 -21.67
CA VAL A 689 13.17 -13.55 -21.79
C VAL A 689 12.49 -14.77 -21.20
N GLU A 690 11.68 -14.49 -20.23
CA GLU A 690 10.83 -15.46 -19.56
C GLU A 690 9.47 -15.45 -20.26
N TYR A 691 9.06 -16.60 -20.75
CA TYR A 691 7.68 -16.79 -21.18
C TYR A 691 6.79 -16.93 -19.95
N VAL A 692 5.60 -16.38 -20.03
CA VAL A 692 4.53 -16.56 -19.04
C VAL A 692 3.51 -17.55 -19.61
N ASP A 693 2.90 -18.34 -18.73
CA ASP A 693 1.86 -19.31 -19.07
C ASP A 693 0.88 -19.45 -17.89
N SER A 694 -0.03 -20.41 -17.95
CA SER A 694 -1.11 -20.56 -16.97
C SER A 694 -0.65 -20.68 -15.52
N ILE A 695 0.52 -21.24 -15.24
CA ILE A 695 1.06 -21.29 -13.86
C ILE A 695 1.24 -19.88 -13.26
N THR A 696 1.53 -18.88 -14.11
CA THR A 696 1.68 -17.49 -13.68
C THR A 696 0.37 -16.94 -13.11
N ALA A 697 -0.78 -17.30 -13.68
CA ALA A 697 -2.08 -16.87 -13.14
C ALA A 697 -2.33 -17.39 -11.73
N PHE A 698 -2.03 -18.66 -11.48
CA PHE A 698 -2.11 -19.22 -10.11
C PHE A 698 -1.14 -18.53 -9.16
N ASP A 699 0.06 -18.25 -9.63
CA ASP A 699 1.10 -17.59 -8.85
C ASP A 699 0.71 -16.15 -8.48
N GLU A 700 0.21 -15.37 -9.41
CA GLU A 700 -0.28 -13.99 -9.21
C GLU A 700 -1.51 -13.93 -8.32
N SER A 701 -2.37 -14.93 -8.39
CA SER A 701 -3.54 -15.02 -7.51
C SER A 701 -3.18 -15.26 -6.04
N GLY A 702 -1.96 -15.74 -5.76
CA GLY A 702 -1.46 -15.96 -4.40
C GLY A 702 -1.74 -17.37 -3.87
N VAL A 703 -1.90 -18.35 -4.75
CA VAL A 703 -2.05 -19.76 -4.39
C VAL A 703 -0.84 -20.59 -4.81
N VAL A 704 -0.61 -21.65 -4.08
CA VAL A 704 0.20 -22.80 -4.49
C VAL A 704 -0.73 -23.76 -5.21
N VAL A 705 -0.33 -24.24 -6.38
CA VAL A 705 -1.11 -25.22 -7.17
C VAL A 705 -0.35 -26.53 -7.31
N MET A 706 -1.02 -27.65 -7.15
CA MET A 706 -0.55 -29.01 -7.44
C MET A 706 -1.53 -29.68 -8.39
N SER A 707 -1.03 -30.34 -9.42
CA SER A 707 -1.88 -30.92 -10.47
C SER A 707 -1.07 -31.92 -11.30
N ASP A 708 -1.72 -32.94 -11.82
CA ASP A 708 -1.23 -33.82 -12.88
C ASP A 708 -1.57 -33.32 -14.30
N LEU A 709 -2.37 -32.25 -14.38
CA LEU A 709 -2.72 -31.57 -15.62
C LEU A 709 -1.59 -30.64 -16.10
N THR A 710 -1.68 -30.22 -17.36
CA THR A 710 -0.65 -29.40 -17.99
C THR A 710 -0.88 -27.92 -17.70
N LEU A 711 -0.25 -27.40 -16.64
CA LEU A 711 -0.24 -25.99 -16.26
C LEU A 711 0.93 -25.21 -16.87
N GLU A 712 2.07 -25.86 -17.06
CA GLU A 712 3.30 -25.27 -17.55
C GLU A 712 3.55 -25.76 -18.99
N THR A 713 3.33 -24.87 -19.93
CA THR A 713 3.44 -25.17 -21.38
C THR A 713 4.55 -24.40 -22.06
N ARG A 714 5.10 -23.38 -21.39
CA ARG A 714 6.11 -22.49 -21.98
C ARG A 714 7.35 -23.22 -22.49
N PRO A 715 7.89 -22.82 -23.64
CA PRO A 715 9.08 -23.46 -24.21
C PRO A 715 10.33 -23.09 -23.40
N CYS A 716 11.11 -24.12 -23.05
CA CYS A 716 12.40 -23.94 -22.40
C CYS A 716 13.51 -23.67 -23.40
N ARG A 717 14.09 -22.47 -23.34
CA ARG A 717 15.30 -22.15 -24.15
C ARG A 717 16.56 -22.58 -23.39
N LYS A 718 17.50 -23.17 -24.12
CA LYS A 718 18.79 -23.58 -23.57
C LYS A 718 19.64 -22.35 -23.28
N ASN A 719 19.84 -22.04 -22.00
CA ASN A 719 20.81 -21.04 -21.58
C ASN A 719 22.22 -21.62 -21.61
N ILE A 720 23.11 -20.95 -22.34
CA ILE A 720 24.52 -21.32 -22.48
C ILE A 720 25.32 -21.07 -21.17
N TYR A 721 24.71 -20.55 -20.14
CA TYR A 721 25.35 -20.20 -18.87
C TYR A 721 24.95 -21.10 -17.68
N ASP A 722 24.60 -22.37 -17.92
CA ASP A 722 24.54 -23.35 -16.83
C ASP A 722 25.95 -23.74 -16.36
N ARG A 723 26.71 -22.76 -15.84
CA ARG A 723 27.75 -23.06 -14.85
C ARG A 723 27.06 -23.06 -13.48
N PRO A 724 27.15 -24.17 -12.73
CA PRO A 724 26.71 -24.18 -11.35
C PRO A 724 27.38 -23.00 -10.61
N PRO A 725 26.67 -22.31 -9.73
CA PRO A 725 27.19 -21.13 -9.02
C PRO A 725 28.46 -21.38 -8.20
N TYR A 726 28.89 -22.61 -8.08
CA TYR A 726 30.10 -23.03 -7.35
C TYR A 726 31.33 -23.35 -8.23
N ALA A 727 31.25 -23.20 -9.55
CA ALA A 727 32.39 -23.50 -10.45
C ALA A 727 33.15 -22.25 -10.91
N LEU A 728 32.96 -21.10 -10.28
CA LEU A 728 33.91 -20.00 -10.28
C LEU A 728 34.97 -20.26 -9.23
N ALA A 729 35.85 -21.23 -9.45
CA ALA A 729 37.18 -21.10 -8.94
C ALA A 729 37.73 -19.80 -9.53
N ALA A 730 37.73 -18.75 -8.76
CA ALA A 730 38.44 -17.53 -9.10
C ALA A 730 39.87 -17.93 -9.54
N PRO A 731 40.39 -17.43 -10.65
CA PRO A 731 41.79 -17.54 -10.91
C PRO A 731 42.50 -17.01 -9.69
N ALA A 732 43.41 -17.79 -9.11
CA ALA A 732 44.18 -17.40 -7.97
C ALA A 732 44.87 -16.07 -8.30
N ILE A 733 44.31 -14.98 -7.75
CA ILE A 733 44.97 -13.67 -7.74
C ILE A 733 46.22 -13.90 -6.88
N PRO A 734 47.41 -13.66 -7.42
CA PRO A 734 48.61 -13.75 -6.58
C PRO A 734 48.41 -12.80 -5.40
N ALA A 735 48.61 -13.33 -4.22
CA ALA A 735 48.46 -12.59 -2.96
C ALA A 735 49.23 -11.26 -3.05
N PRO A 736 48.63 -10.13 -2.78
CA PRO A 736 49.34 -8.86 -2.70
C PRO A 736 50.37 -8.98 -1.57
N ARG A 737 51.60 -8.62 -1.90
CA ARG A 737 52.67 -8.52 -0.89
C ARG A 737 52.16 -7.61 0.23
N PRO A 738 52.43 -7.96 1.50
CA PRO A 738 52.02 -7.12 2.62
C PRO A 738 52.73 -5.77 2.51
N LEU A 739 51.98 -4.71 2.25
CA LEU A 739 52.44 -3.36 2.46
C LEU A 739 52.61 -3.13 3.97
N ALA A 740 53.83 -2.82 4.36
CA ALA A 740 54.12 -2.41 5.72
C ALA A 740 53.32 -1.13 6.04
N PHE A 741 52.35 -1.24 6.92
CA PHE A 741 51.67 -0.07 7.47
C PHE A 741 52.65 0.67 8.38
N ALA A 742 53.03 1.88 7.99
CA ALA A 742 53.65 2.83 8.88
C ALA A 742 52.68 3.17 10.01
N ALA A 743 53.13 3.03 11.25
CA ALA A 743 52.35 3.37 12.42
C ALA A 743 51.91 4.84 12.38
N GLY A 744 50.63 5.08 12.45
CA GLY A 744 50.07 6.41 12.59
C GLY A 744 50.29 6.96 13.99
N PRO A 745 50.36 8.27 14.17
CA PRO A 745 50.59 8.89 15.47
C PRO A 745 49.45 8.59 16.47
N PRO A 746 49.75 8.51 17.77
CA PRO A 746 48.78 8.22 18.82
C PRO A 746 47.74 9.35 18.97
N PRO A 747 46.51 9.06 19.40
CA PRO A 747 45.49 10.05 19.63
C PRO A 747 45.84 10.97 20.82
N PRO A 748 45.38 12.22 20.81
CA PRO A 748 45.61 13.16 21.89
C PRO A 748 44.85 12.75 23.16
N PRO A 749 45.37 13.06 24.35
CA PRO A 749 44.77 12.68 25.63
C PRO A 749 43.49 13.47 25.89
N SER A 750 42.48 12.79 26.40
CA SER A 750 41.24 13.34 26.88
C SER A 750 41.45 14.32 28.01
N ALA A 751 40.96 15.53 27.88
CA ALA A 751 40.97 16.54 28.92
C ALA A 751 40.02 16.14 30.06
N ALA A 752 40.59 15.98 31.21
CA ALA A 752 39.92 15.77 32.48
C ALA A 752 39.15 17.04 32.93
N GLY A 753 38.08 16.79 33.67
CA GLY A 753 37.13 17.76 34.14
C GLY A 753 37.61 18.91 34.96
N PHE A 754 36.83 19.95 34.94
CA PHE A 754 36.80 20.98 35.98
C PHE A 754 35.46 20.92 36.72
N SER A 755 35.54 20.49 37.98
CA SER A 755 34.52 20.70 38.97
C SER A 755 34.58 22.15 39.45
N ASN A 756 33.47 22.86 39.41
CA ASN A 756 33.32 24.05 40.28
C ASN A 756 32.15 23.81 41.25
N ARG A 757 32.58 23.62 42.49
CA ARG A 757 31.74 23.81 43.67
C ARG A 757 31.37 25.28 43.79
N VAL A 758 30.12 25.58 44.02
CA VAL A 758 29.70 26.75 44.75
C VAL A 758 28.77 26.33 45.90
N VAL A 759 29.14 26.85 47.04
CA VAL A 759 28.59 26.56 48.36
C VAL A 759 27.47 27.55 48.68
N GLY A 760 26.37 27.06 49.28
CA GLY A 760 25.77 27.65 50.46
C GLY A 760 24.68 28.67 50.31
N GLY A 761 23.54 28.37 50.93
CA GLY A 761 22.59 29.37 51.43
C GLY A 761 21.21 28.81 51.67
N LEU A 762 20.96 28.34 52.88
CA LEU A 762 19.64 28.08 53.51
C LEU A 762 19.11 29.38 54.18
N PRO A 763 17.93 29.37 54.76
CA PRO A 763 16.52 29.07 54.39
C PRO A 763 15.60 30.29 54.70
N GLY A 764 14.42 30.33 54.12
CA GLY A 764 13.39 31.29 54.47
C GLY A 764 12.04 30.63 54.74
N VAL A 765 11.52 30.87 55.90
CA VAL A 765 10.34 30.38 56.59
C VAL A 765 9.05 30.89 55.92
N PRO A 766 7.95 30.12 55.89
CA PRO A 766 6.68 30.58 55.38
C PRO A 766 5.94 31.45 56.37
N VAL A 767 5.35 32.52 55.89
CA VAL A 767 4.39 33.34 56.69
C VAL A 767 3.00 33.08 56.10
N ALA A 768 2.16 32.53 56.95
CA ALA A 768 0.71 32.51 56.78
C ALA A 768 0.15 33.90 57.14
N LEU A 769 -0.74 34.42 56.36
CA LEU A 769 -1.58 35.54 56.74
C LEU A 769 -3.05 35.18 56.67
N ASP A 770 -3.65 35.25 57.81
CA ASP A 770 -5.04 35.02 58.15
C ASP A 770 -6.02 35.97 57.45
N SER A 771 -7.20 35.40 57.22
CA SER A 771 -8.39 36.06 56.74
C SER A 771 -9.02 36.95 57.83
N VAL A 772 -9.37 38.18 57.53
CA VAL A 772 -10.34 38.95 58.25
C VAL A 772 -11.54 39.23 57.37
N ALA A 773 -12.66 38.64 57.76
CA ALA A 773 -13.98 38.96 57.25
C ALA A 773 -14.53 40.27 57.88
N GLN A 774 -15.01 41.17 57.03
CA GLN A 774 -15.93 42.20 57.42
C GLN A 774 -17.14 42.25 56.51
N SER A 775 -18.28 42.10 57.18
CA SER A 775 -19.64 42.22 56.69
C SER A 775 -20.15 43.65 56.67
N SER A 776 -20.86 44.00 55.57
CA SER A 776 -22.16 44.79 55.57
C SER A 776 -22.25 45.71 54.34
N PRO A 777 -23.42 46.24 53.95
CA PRO A 777 -24.74 45.62 53.76
C PRO A 777 -25.25 45.79 52.31
N SER A 778 -26.37 45.11 52.08
CA SER A 778 -27.12 45.03 50.81
C SER A 778 -27.53 46.37 50.20
N ALA A 779 -27.26 46.51 48.92
CA ALA A 779 -28.06 47.36 48.04
C ALA A 779 -28.43 46.50 46.79
N ASN A 780 -29.74 46.37 46.59
CA ASN A 780 -30.31 45.70 45.38
C ASN A 780 -29.97 46.49 44.16
N ILE A 781 -29.05 45.90 43.32
CA ILE A 781 -28.78 46.29 41.98
C ILE A 781 -29.18 45.09 41.10
N PRO A 782 -29.86 45.30 39.93
CA PRO A 782 -30.29 44.19 39.10
C PRO A 782 -29.07 43.42 38.63
N ALA A 783 -29.17 42.10 38.69
CA ALA A 783 -28.11 41.16 38.41
C ALA A 783 -27.53 41.41 37.00
N LYS A 784 -26.38 42.09 36.93
CA LYS A 784 -25.44 41.97 35.80
C LYS A 784 -25.01 40.51 35.77
N SER A 785 -25.13 39.89 34.60
CA SER A 785 -24.56 38.58 34.32
C SER A 785 -23.16 38.53 34.92
N ALA A 786 -22.94 37.61 35.85
CA ALA A 786 -21.64 37.41 36.47
C ALA A 786 -20.63 37.14 35.33
N VAL A 787 -19.61 37.99 35.25
CA VAL A 787 -18.49 37.73 34.32
C VAL A 787 -17.79 36.49 34.84
N GLU A 788 -18.02 35.35 34.21
CA GLU A 788 -17.37 34.09 34.57
C GLU A 788 -15.88 34.22 34.25
N VAL A 789 -15.05 34.12 35.27
CA VAL A 789 -13.59 34.16 35.10
C VAL A 789 -13.17 32.86 34.43
N ARG A 790 -12.47 32.95 33.32
CA ARG A 790 -11.96 31.79 32.54
C ARG A 790 -10.79 31.17 33.32
N THR A 791 -10.95 29.95 33.80
CA THR A 791 -9.95 29.25 34.63
C THR A 791 -9.61 27.86 34.13
N TYR A 792 -10.42 27.25 33.24
CA TYR A 792 -10.22 25.89 32.74
C TYR A 792 -9.72 25.87 31.32
N PHE A 793 -8.42 25.56 31.11
CA PHE A 793 -7.72 25.56 29.83
C PHE A 793 -6.99 24.24 29.58
N PRO A 794 -7.67 23.09 29.49
CA PRO A 794 -7.01 21.82 29.19
C PRO A 794 -6.57 21.76 27.73
N GLU A 795 -5.59 20.91 27.45
CA GLU A 795 -5.17 20.58 26.11
C GLU A 795 -5.99 19.42 25.54
N THR A 796 -6.45 18.52 26.40
CA THR A 796 -7.39 17.43 26.08
C THR A 796 -8.72 17.74 26.75
N TRP A 797 -9.76 17.94 25.93
CA TRP A 797 -11.11 18.20 26.44
C TRP A 797 -11.81 16.93 26.88
N LEU A 798 -11.81 15.90 26.01
CA LEU A 798 -12.44 14.62 26.29
C LEU A 798 -11.47 13.47 26.01
N TRP A 799 -11.47 12.49 26.90
CA TRP A 799 -10.77 11.22 26.72
C TRP A 799 -11.49 10.13 27.52
N GLU A 800 -12.57 9.60 26.95
CA GLU A 800 -13.50 8.73 27.64
C GLU A 800 -13.86 7.49 26.84
N LEU A 801 -14.24 6.42 27.56
CA LEU A 801 -14.83 5.22 26.99
C LEU A 801 -16.34 5.26 27.20
N LYS A 802 -17.13 5.10 26.14
CA LYS A 802 -18.59 5.10 26.16
C LYS A 802 -19.13 3.96 25.28
N GLU A 803 -20.30 3.46 25.59
CA GLU A 803 -20.97 2.40 24.84
C GLU A 803 -22.11 2.99 24.00
N LEU A 804 -22.23 2.55 22.74
CA LEU A 804 -23.37 2.89 21.89
C LEU A 804 -24.57 2.04 22.29
N ASP A 805 -25.76 2.57 22.09
CA ASP A 805 -27.01 1.88 22.36
C ASP A 805 -27.30 0.72 21.37
N GLU A 806 -28.48 0.12 21.49
CA GLU A 806 -28.95 -0.98 20.65
C GLU A 806 -29.18 -0.58 19.18
N HIS A 807 -29.25 0.72 18.90
CA HIS A 807 -29.38 1.28 17.56
C HIS A 807 -28.04 1.75 16.97
N GLY A 808 -26.97 1.65 17.76
CA GLY A 808 -25.64 2.13 17.35
C GLY A 808 -25.47 3.63 17.50
N GLU A 809 -26.24 4.28 18.36
CA GLU A 809 -26.22 5.72 18.56
C GLU A 809 -25.79 6.11 19.97
N LEU A 810 -25.10 7.23 20.10
CA LEU A 810 -24.76 7.87 21.36
C LEU A 810 -24.81 9.38 21.19
N SER A 811 -25.61 10.03 22.05
CA SER A 811 -25.69 11.50 22.12
C SER A 811 -25.51 11.95 23.54
N PHE A 812 -24.57 12.85 23.78
CA PHE A 812 -24.33 13.43 25.09
C PHE A 812 -23.91 14.91 24.99
N LYS A 813 -23.96 15.63 26.09
CA LYS A 813 -23.56 17.04 26.16
C LYS A 813 -22.44 17.20 27.16
N GLU A 814 -21.42 17.96 26.76
CA GLU A 814 -20.26 18.27 27.59
C GLU A 814 -19.98 19.77 27.61
N LYS A 815 -19.50 20.28 28.75
CA LYS A 815 -19.12 21.69 28.90
C LYS A 815 -17.78 21.91 28.18
N ILE A 816 -17.77 22.86 27.23
CA ILE A 816 -16.59 23.25 26.49
C ILE A 816 -15.60 23.97 27.38
N PRO A 817 -14.30 23.66 27.31
CA PRO A 817 -13.28 24.41 28.07
C PRO A 817 -13.26 25.89 27.70
N HIS A 818 -12.58 26.67 28.52
CA HIS A 818 -12.48 28.12 28.35
C HIS A 818 -11.52 28.55 27.26
N THR A 819 -10.84 27.58 26.62
CA THR A 819 -9.87 27.82 25.51
C THR A 819 -10.60 28.30 24.26
N ILE A 820 -10.10 29.37 23.65
CA ILE A 820 -10.54 29.85 22.34
C ILE A 820 -9.67 29.14 21.28
N THR A 821 -10.20 28.09 20.68
CA THR A 821 -9.51 27.22 19.74
C THR A 821 -10.51 26.45 18.87
N GLU A 822 -10.01 25.73 17.88
CA GLU A 822 -10.74 24.65 17.19
C GLU A 822 -10.46 23.33 17.94
N TRP A 823 -11.48 22.68 18.47
CA TRP A 823 -11.40 21.36 19.07
C TRP A 823 -11.54 20.30 17.98
N VAL A 824 -10.62 19.35 17.97
CA VAL A 824 -10.61 18.24 17.00
C VAL A 824 -10.96 16.95 17.73
N GLY A 825 -12.09 16.37 17.36
CA GLY A 825 -12.60 15.12 17.93
C GLY A 825 -12.39 13.94 17.01
N SER A 826 -12.07 12.78 17.57
CA SER A 826 -12.04 11.50 16.87
C SER A 826 -12.55 10.39 17.78
N THR A 827 -13.15 9.37 17.18
CA THR A 827 -13.68 8.23 17.90
C THR A 827 -13.18 6.94 17.29
N VAL A 828 -12.75 6.02 18.14
CA VAL A 828 -12.47 4.64 17.77
C VAL A 828 -13.46 3.74 18.51
N CYS A 829 -14.21 2.94 17.78
CA CYS A 829 -15.16 1.98 18.34
C CYS A 829 -14.74 0.57 18.05
N ILE A 830 -15.10 -0.35 18.93
CA ILE A 830 -14.86 -1.77 18.74
C ILE A 830 -16.11 -2.57 19.02
N ASN A 831 -16.39 -3.54 18.16
CA ASN A 831 -17.54 -4.43 18.25
C ASN A 831 -17.09 -5.87 18.04
N SER A 832 -17.69 -6.84 18.70
CA SER A 832 -17.34 -8.26 18.59
C SER A 832 -17.70 -8.86 17.22
N GLU A 833 -18.72 -8.33 16.54
CA GLU A 833 -19.21 -8.82 15.26
C GLU A 833 -18.53 -8.06 14.10
N ASP A 834 -18.61 -6.73 14.13
CA ASP A 834 -18.18 -5.84 13.03
C ASP A 834 -16.75 -5.31 13.21
N GLY A 835 -16.10 -5.61 14.32
CA GLY A 835 -14.71 -5.24 14.57
C GLY A 835 -14.49 -3.76 14.83
N ILE A 836 -13.32 -3.25 14.44
CA ILE A 836 -12.92 -1.86 14.69
C ILE A 836 -13.51 -0.91 13.65
N GLY A 837 -13.99 0.23 14.15
CA GLY A 837 -14.37 1.38 13.36
C GLY A 837 -13.64 2.64 13.84
N VAL A 838 -13.29 3.52 12.91
CA VAL A 838 -12.62 4.80 13.20
C VAL A 838 -13.35 5.91 12.47
N SER A 839 -13.70 6.98 13.20
CA SER A 839 -14.34 8.15 12.60
C SER A 839 -13.34 9.02 11.82
N ASP A 840 -13.84 9.78 10.88
CA ASP A 840 -13.11 10.95 10.40
C ASP A 840 -13.04 12.01 11.52
N PRO A 841 -12.04 12.91 11.51
CA PRO A 841 -11.94 13.97 12.50
C PRO A 841 -13.11 14.94 12.40
N ALA A 842 -13.85 15.12 13.53
CA ALA A 842 -14.89 16.12 13.69
C ALA A 842 -14.28 17.38 14.29
N LYS A 843 -14.82 18.55 13.95
CA LYS A 843 -14.29 19.84 14.42
C LYS A 843 -15.39 20.71 14.98
N ILE A 844 -15.07 21.44 16.05
CA ILE A 844 -15.93 22.46 16.63
C ILE A 844 -15.08 23.66 17.04
N LYS A 845 -15.49 24.84 16.66
CA LYS A 845 -14.79 26.09 16.95
C LYS A 845 -15.35 26.75 18.22
N ALA A 846 -14.54 26.84 19.26
CA ALA A 846 -14.83 27.64 20.43
C ALA A 846 -14.33 29.06 20.20
N PHE A 847 -15.24 30.01 20.06
CA PHE A 847 -14.91 31.39 19.71
C PHE A 847 -15.73 32.39 20.54
N GLN A 848 -15.08 33.47 20.97
CA GLN A 848 -15.69 34.60 21.65
C GLN A 848 -15.27 35.89 20.92
N PRO A 849 -16.22 36.72 20.44
CA PRO A 849 -15.91 37.91 19.63
C PRO A 849 -15.02 38.95 20.33
N PHE A 850 -15.11 39.01 21.64
CA PHE A 850 -14.30 39.93 22.43
C PHE A 850 -13.78 39.24 23.71
N PHE A 851 -12.47 39.34 23.93
CA PHE A 851 -11.82 38.92 25.15
C PHE A 851 -10.63 39.82 25.48
N ALA A 852 -10.28 39.93 26.73
CA ALA A 852 -9.09 40.61 27.21
C ALA A 852 -8.16 39.59 27.87
N SER A 853 -6.89 39.64 27.59
CA SER A 853 -5.87 38.84 28.27
C SER A 853 -4.73 39.73 28.75
N PHE A 854 -4.16 39.38 29.92
CA PHE A 854 -2.96 40.01 30.42
C PHE A 854 -1.74 39.16 30.01
N ASN A 855 -0.81 39.77 29.32
CA ASN A 855 0.50 39.17 29.15
C ASN A 855 1.38 39.60 30.33
N LEU A 856 1.46 38.73 31.30
CA LEU A 856 2.36 38.94 32.42
C LEU A 856 3.73 38.35 32.09
N PRO A 857 4.83 39.03 32.45
CA PRO A 857 6.15 38.46 32.31
C PRO A 857 6.28 37.22 33.20
N TYR A 858 7.10 36.27 32.79
CA TYR A 858 7.31 35.00 33.50
C TYR A 858 7.85 35.22 34.93
N SER A 859 8.62 36.27 35.13
CA SER A 859 9.07 36.73 36.43
C SER A 859 9.17 38.26 36.44
N VAL A 860 8.88 38.84 37.59
CA VAL A 860 9.06 40.28 37.87
C VAL A 860 10.07 40.38 39.00
N VAL A 861 11.12 41.16 38.79
CA VAL A 861 12.15 41.46 39.79
C VAL A 861 11.73 42.72 40.56
#